data_a1dcfb044dc3b11f9e5b16db3c46068e
#
_entry.id   a1dcfb044dc3b11f9e5b16db3c46068e
#
_cell.length_a   1.000
_cell.length_b   1.000
_cell.length_c   1.000
_cell.angle_alpha   90.00
_cell.angle_beta   90.00
_cell.angle_gamma   90.00
#
_symmetry.space_group_name_H-M   'P 1'
#
loop_
_entity.id
_entity.type
_entity.pdbx_description
1 polymer ?
#
loop_
_entity_poly.entity_id
_entity_poly.type
_entity_poly.pdbx_seq_one_letter_code
_entity_poly.pdbx_strand_id
1 'polypeptide(L)'
;MSRNIVIKGAKVNNLKDVSVTIPRDKLVVLTGLSGSGKSSLAFDTLYAEGHRRFVESLSSYARMFIGQMDKPDVDLIEGLSPAISIDQKTTSKNPRSTVGTVTEIYDYLRLLYARVGVPHCPVCGKEIKQQTLDQIVDRIMALEEGTRFMVLSPVVRAQKGMHEKVLSDARKGGFARVRIDGIMYDLSEQIELDKNQKHTIDIVLDRLVLRPDIRSRLSDSVESAIRVADGRVRILVVDREGKETDELEFSQKYACEEHGISFPELEPRMFSFNNPMGACPECAGIGNTQRVSVKKLIPHKHLSLRDGGINVNGFKTMTEDSWTGPLLAKVGESYGFTLDTPLGDFTDEAMNALMYGTGAKKYSVIRYFGGLGREQLTTFEGIVGIIEKRMKMQGGDYYQEFVEEVDCPKCRGRRLSDMILGVTVGGLNIDEICRLSIDKMYTFVDSLAFGEEQTKIAKEILKEIKARLNFLISVGLDYLNLARTAGTLSGGEAQRIRLATQIGSSLTGVLYILDEPSIGLHQRDNGKLIGTLKKLRDLGNSVIVVEHDEDTMREADYIVDVGPGAGIHGGEIVAVGTPEEVAGCEKSITGAYLSGRRSIAVPKSRRSGNGNFLRIVGAEENNLKKINVDIPLGTFTAVTGVSGSGKSSLINSILYRTLARDLNRAIMYPGKVERIEGMEHLDKVISIDQSPIGRTPRSNPATYTGLFADIRNLYSQTREAKAKGYGPGRFSFNVRGGRCEACEGDGVKCIEMNFLPDVYVKCDVCKGKRYNRDTLDVKYKGKSIYDVLEMSVEEGISFFDGLPALQRKLMTLFDVGLGYIKIGQSSTTLSGGEAQRVKLATELAKRSTGKTIYILDEPTTGLHTDDVAKLVGILQRLADGGNTVVVIEHNLDLIKTADYLIDLGPEGGEGGGTLVACGTPEQVAACEASHTGAFLKQKLGE
;
A
#
# COMPACT_ATOMS: atom_id res chain seq x y z
N MET A 1 -11.71 -39.74 10.07
CA MET A 1 -10.49 -38.92 9.99
C MET A 1 -9.83 -38.89 11.37
N SER A 2 -8.51 -38.81 11.49
CA SER A 2 -7.82 -38.69 12.78
C SER A 2 -8.32 -37.42 13.50
N ARG A 3 -8.53 -37.51 14.82
CA ARG A 3 -8.94 -36.35 15.65
C ARG A 3 -7.78 -35.39 15.91
N ASN A 4 -6.56 -35.77 15.56
CA ASN A 4 -5.36 -35.01 15.84
C ASN A 4 -4.45 -34.90 14.61
N ILE A 5 -3.67 -33.83 14.51
CA ILE A 5 -2.50 -33.68 13.67
C ILE A 5 -1.31 -34.19 14.48
N VAL A 6 -0.63 -35.21 14.02
CA VAL A 6 0.53 -35.84 14.69
C VAL A 6 1.78 -35.53 13.89
N ILE A 7 2.73 -34.82 14.49
CA ILE A 7 4.04 -34.51 13.94
C ILE A 7 5.06 -35.37 14.66
N LYS A 8 5.97 -36.02 13.93
CA LYS A 8 7.08 -36.79 14.48
C LYS A 8 8.37 -36.43 13.77
N GLY A 9 9.39 -36.13 14.55
CA GLY A 9 10.72 -35.94 14.02
C GLY A 9 10.93 -34.72 13.16
N ALA A 10 10.35 -33.55 13.52
CA ALA A 10 10.56 -32.30 12.79
C ALA A 10 11.94 -31.70 13.11
N LYS A 11 12.76 -31.48 12.05
CA LYS A 11 14.17 -31.01 12.16
C LYS A 11 14.44 -29.77 11.29
N VAL A 12 13.39 -29.07 10.87
CA VAL A 12 13.50 -27.89 10.00
C VAL A 12 14.13 -26.72 10.79
N ASN A 13 15.12 -26.06 10.22
CA ASN A 13 15.86 -24.92 10.82
C ASN A 13 16.48 -25.29 12.19
N ASN A 14 15.96 -24.69 13.27
CA ASN A 14 16.45 -24.91 14.64
C ASN A 14 15.65 -25.97 15.43
N LEU A 15 14.66 -26.63 14.83
CA LEU A 15 13.89 -27.68 15.52
C LEU A 15 14.74 -28.91 15.82
N LYS A 16 14.64 -29.41 17.04
CA LYS A 16 15.43 -30.53 17.57
C LYS A 16 14.59 -31.81 17.66
N ASP A 17 14.34 -32.44 16.53
CA ASP A 17 13.60 -33.71 16.45
C ASP A 17 12.21 -33.62 17.15
N VAL A 18 11.49 -32.55 16.84
CA VAL A 18 10.23 -32.21 17.52
C VAL A 18 9.13 -33.20 17.18
N SER A 19 8.51 -33.75 18.23
CA SER A 19 7.31 -34.58 18.12
C SER A 19 6.18 -33.96 18.96
N VAL A 20 5.04 -33.64 18.33
CA VAL A 20 3.90 -33.02 18.99
C VAL A 20 2.57 -33.47 18.38
N THR A 21 1.55 -33.55 19.22
CA THR A 21 0.18 -33.85 18.81
C THR A 21 -0.69 -32.63 19.02
N ILE A 22 -1.30 -32.15 17.94
CA ILE A 22 -2.14 -30.94 17.92
C ILE A 22 -3.60 -31.37 17.65
N PRO A 23 -4.57 -30.97 18.50
CA PRO A 23 -5.97 -31.34 18.27
C PRO A 23 -6.53 -30.60 17.04
N ARG A 24 -7.35 -31.29 16.25
CA ARG A 24 -8.07 -30.69 15.11
C ARG A 24 -9.34 -29.99 15.57
N ASP A 25 -9.83 -29.10 14.70
CA ASP A 25 -11.08 -28.34 14.89
C ASP A 25 -11.03 -27.50 16.18
N LYS A 26 -9.84 -26.99 16.48
CA LYS A 26 -9.52 -26.18 17.66
C LYS A 26 -8.77 -24.91 17.26
N LEU A 27 -8.85 -23.89 18.14
CA LEU A 27 -7.98 -22.73 18.12
C LEU A 27 -6.72 -23.05 18.91
N VAL A 28 -5.61 -23.23 18.18
CA VAL A 28 -4.32 -23.61 18.77
C VAL A 28 -3.36 -22.43 18.65
N VAL A 29 -2.73 -22.05 19.75
CA VAL A 29 -1.70 -21.01 19.77
C VAL A 29 -0.32 -21.64 19.88
N LEU A 30 0.56 -21.32 18.92
CA LEU A 30 2.00 -21.60 18.98
C LEU A 30 2.70 -20.37 19.57
N THR A 31 3.31 -20.51 20.72
CA THR A 31 3.97 -19.41 21.45
C THR A 31 5.40 -19.76 21.85
N GLY A 32 6.12 -18.83 22.48
CA GLY A 32 7.50 -18.98 22.95
C GLY A 32 8.37 -17.79 22.55
N LEU A 33 9.61 -17.76 22.96
CA LEU A 33 10.56 -16.65 22.71
C LEU A 33 10.77 -16.38 21.21
N SER A 34 11.16 -15.14 20.86
CA SER A 34 11.57 -14.82 19.49
C SER A 34 12.75 -15.69 19.05
N GLY A 35 12.66 -16.31 17.86
CA GLY A 35 13.68 -17.26 17.37
C GLY A 35 13.65 -18.64 18.03
N SER A 36 12.63 -19.03 18.79
CA SER A 36 12.52 -20.35 19.42
C SER A 36 12.17 -21.49 18.43
N GLY A 37 11.68 -21.19 17.21
CA GLY A 37 11.30 -22.18 16.22
C GLY A 37 9.80 -22.27 15.91
N LYS A 38 8.97 -21.36 16.44
CA LYS A 38 7.53 -21.31 16.19
C LYS A 38 7.16 -21.28 14.71
N SER A 39 7.73 -20.32 13.99
CA SER A 39 7.49 -20.15 12.55
C SER A 39 8.03 -21.35 11.75
N SER A 40 9.15 -21.95 12.18
CA SER A 40 9.68 -23.19 11.58
C SER A 40 8.70 -24.36 11.72
N LEU A 41 8.03 -24.48 12.87
CA LEU A 41 7.02 -25.51 13.08
C LEU A 41 5.71 -25.20 12.31
N ALA A 42 5.23 -23.94 12.36
CA ALA A 42 3.96 -23.54 11.76
C ALA A 42 4.02 -23.47 10.22
N PHE A 43 5.01 -22.72 9.69
CA PHE A 43 5.08 -22.41 8.27
C PHE A 43 6.02 -23.34 7.51
N ASP A 44 7.26 -23.52 7.98
CA ASP A 44 8.25 -24.31 7.26
C ASP A 44 8.02 -25.83 7.40
N THR A 45 7.19 -26.28 8.36
CA THR A 45 6.83 -27.68 8.56
C THR A 45 5.38 -27.98 8.21
N LEU A 46 4.41 -27.47 9.01
CA LEU A 46 2.98 -27.81 8.83
C LEU A 46 2.40 -27.24 7.54
N TYR A 47 2.57 -25.95 7.30
CA TYR A 47 2.05 -25.33 6.08
C TYR A 47 2.75 -25.86 4.84
N ALA A 48 4.08 -25.96 4.86
CA ALA A 48 4.85 -26.45 3.73
C ALA A 48 4.41 -27.85 3.30
N GLU A 49 4.22 -28.77 4.25
CA GLU A 49 3.77 -30.14 3.95
C GLU A 49 2.30 -30.17 3.52
N GLY A 50 1.42 -29.38 4.16
CA GLY A 50 0.02 -29.28 3.76
C GLY A 50 -0.16 -28.73 2.35
N HIS A 51 0.55 -27.67 2.02
CA HIS A 51 0.58 -27.08 0.68
C HIS A 51 1.17 -28.05 -0.36
N ARG A 52 2.30 -28.70 -0.04
CA ARG A 52 2.94 -29.68 -0.93
C ARG A 52 1.97 -30.82 -1.29
N ARG A 53 1.30 -31.44 -0.30
CA ARG A 53 0.29 -32.49 -0.54
C ARG A 53 -0.88 -32.02 -1.36
N PHE A 54 -1.35 -30.81 -1.12
CA PHE A 54 -2.42 -30.20 -1.92
C PHE A 54 -1.99 -30.01 -3.37
N VAL A 55 -0.81 -29.41 -3.61
CA VAL A 55 -0.27 -29.21 -4.97
C VAL A 55 -0.02 -30.53 -5.69
N GLU A 56 0.46 -31.56 -5.00
CA GLU A 56 0.64 -32.91 -5.59
C GLU A 56 -0.67 -33.55 -6.04
N SER A 57 -1.80 -33.21 -5.42
CA SER A 57 -3.12 -33.70 -5.82
C SER A 57 -3.67 -33.05 -7.09
N LEU A 58 -3.07 -31.93 -7.55
CA LEU A 58 -3.48 -31.19 -8.73
C LEU A 58 -2.90 -31.79 -10.03
N SER A 59 -3.51 -31.42 -11.18
CA SER A 59 -3.00 -31.80 -12.49
C SER A 59 -1.59 -31.24 -12.73
N SER A 60 -0.81 -31.88 -13.59
CA SER A 60 0.55 -31.43 -13.97
C SER A 60 0.56 -30.00 -14.51
N TYR A 61 -0.49 -29.60 -15.23
CA TYR A 61 -0.65 -28.25 -15.75
C TYR A 61 -0.84 -27.24 -14.62
N ALA A 62 -1.73 -27.50 -13.66
CA ALA A 62 -1.97 -26.60 -12.52
C ALA A 62 -0.71 -26.47 -11.63
N ARG A 63 0.06 -27.54 -11.46
CA ARG A 63 1.34 -27.52 -10.71
C ARG A 63 2.40 -26.60 -11.30
N MET A 64 2.40 -26.35 -12.60
CA MET A 64 3.34 -25.43 -13.25
C MET A 64 3.10 -23.96 -12.86
N PHE A 65 1.88 -23.61 -12.47
CA PHE A 65 1.51 -22.23 -12.08
C PHE A 65 1.53 -22.00 -10.57
N ILE A 66 1.43 -23.06 -9.77
CA ILE A 66 1.45 -22.99 -8.31
C ILE A 66 2.85 -23.41 -7.87
N GLY A 67 3.63 -22.48 -7.32
CA GLY A 67 4.98 -22.78 -6.84
C GLY A 67 4.99 -24.00 -5.92
N GLN A 68 5.89 -24.93 -6.15
CA GLN A 68 6.05 -26.13 -5.33
C GLN A 68 6.98 -25.80 -4.15
N MET A 69 6.55 -26.10 -2.93
CA MET A 69 7.39 -26.00 -1.74
C MET A 69 8.28 -27.23 -1.62
N ASP A 70 9.50 -27.03 -1.11
CA ASP A 70 10.39 -28.12 -0.78
C ASP A 70 9.78 -29.01 0.31
N LYS A 71 10.10 -30.31 0.26
CA LYS A 71 9.67 -31.23 1.31
C LYS A 71 10.35 -30.86 2.63
N PRO A 72 9.60 -30.57 3.71
CA PRO A 72 10.19 -30.26 5.00
C PRO A 72 10.94 -31.48 5.55
N ASP A 73 11.99 -31.22 6.34
CA ASP A 73 12.74 -32.26 7.07
C ASP A 73 11.93 -32.69 8.29
N VAL A 74 11.08 -33.69 8.08
CA VAL A 74 10.19 -34.28 9.09
C VAL A 74 9.99 -35.77 8.78
N ASP A 75 10.00 -36.58 9.81
CA ASP A 75 9.84 -38.02 9.64
C ASP A 75 8.41 -38.41 9.22
N LEU A 76 7.41 -37.83 9.90
CA LEU A 76 5.99 -38.13 9.66
C LEU A 76 5.06 -36.97 10.07
N ILE A 77 4.06 -36.65 9.23
CA ILE A 77 2.91 -35.84 9.61
C ILE A 77 1.63 -36.56 9.20
N GLU A 78 0.79 -36.87 10.19
CA GLU A 78 -0.54 -37.48 9.98
C GLU A 78 -1.67 -36.50 10.34
N GLY A 79 -2.86 -36.72 9.77
CA GLY A 79 -4.07 -35.96 10.10
C GLY A 79 -4.13 -34.55 9.51
N LEU A 80 -3.22 -34.22 8.56
CA LEU A 80 -3.15 -32.90 7.96
C LEU A 80 -4.30 -32.66 6.98
N SER A 81 -4.97 -31.50 7.09
CA SER A 81 -5.94 -30.99 6.13
C SER A 81 -5.26 -30.08 5.10
N PRO A 82 -5.93 -29.74 3.97
CA PRO A 82 -5.45 -28.65 3.12
C PRO A 82 -5.14 -27.41 3.94
N ALA A 83 -3.97 -26.84 3.77
CA ALA A 83 -3.48 -25.74 4.58
C ALA A 83 -3.53 -24.39 3.85
N ILE A 84 -3.99 -23.35 4.52
CA ILE A 84 -3.98 -21.96 4.04
C ILE A 84 -3.16 -21.12 5.02
N SER A 85 -2.19 -20.39 4.50
CA SER A 85 -1.34 -19.47 5.27
C SER A 85 -1.81 -18.03 5.10
N ILE A 86 -1.84 -17.29 6.21
CA ILE A 86 -2.13 -15.86 6.25
C ILE A 86 -0.96 -15.16 6.94
N ASP A 87 0.05 -14.81 6.14
CA ASP A 87 1.28 -14.14 6.58
C ASP A 87 1.24 -12.61 6.41
N GLN A 88 2.24 -11.92 6.97
CA GLN A 88 2.35 -10.46 6.91
C GLN A 88 3.03 -9.93 5.63
N LYS A 89 3.76 -10.78 4.89
CA LYS A 89 4.85 -10.34 4.00
C LYS A 89 4.45 -9.69 2.69
N THR A 90 3.18 -9.57 2.31
CA THR A 90 2.84 -9.09 0.95
C THR A 90 1.75 -8.03 0.93
N THR A 91 2.15 -6.76 1.02
CA THR A 91 1.34 -5.68 0.45
C THR A 91 1.61 -5.63 -1.05
N SER A 92 0.57 -5.77 -1.86
CA SER A 92 0.67 -5.61 -3.31
C SER A 92 1.13 -4.18 -3.63
N LYS A 93 2.25 -4.04 -4.34
CA LYS A 93 2.71 -2.72 -4.85
C LYS A 93 1.98 -2.28 -6.11
N ASN A 94 1.02 -3.08 -6.59
CA ASN A 94 0.26 -2.73 -7.77
C ASN A 94 -0.69 -1.55 -7.47
N PRO A 95 -0.55 -0.38 -8.13
CA PRO A 95 -1.38 0.80 -7.88
C PRO A 95 -2.86 0.58 -8.23
N ARG A 96 -3.18 -0.48 -8.96
CA ARG A 96 -4.55 -0.86 -9.32
C ARG A 96 -5.23 -1.75 -8.28
N SER A 97 -4.47 -2.30 -7.31
CA SER A 97 -5.05 -3.07 -6.21
C SER A 97 -5.62 -2.12 -5.15
N THR A 98 -6.89 -2.27 -4.83
CA THR A 98 -7.59 -1.53 -3.77
C THR A 98 -8.19 -2.50 -2.76
N VAL A 99 -8.58 -1.99 -1.58
CA VAL A 99 -9.31 -2.79 -0.60
C VAL A 99 -10.53 -3.46 -1.25
N GLY A 100 -11.30 -2.71 -2.06
CA GLY A 100 -12.48 -3.24 -2.74
C GLY A 100 -12.19 -4.38 -3.71
N THR A 101 -11.05 -4.34 -4.44
CA THR A 101 -10.68 -5.42 -5.37
C THR A 101 -10.11 -6.64 -4.66
N VAL A 102 -9.36 -6.44 -3.57
CA VAL A 102 -8.78 -7.55 -2.78
C VAL A 102 -9.86 -8.31 -2.01
N THR A 103 -10.91 -7.62 -1.56
CA THR A 103 -12.05 -8.21 -0.84
C THR A 103 -13.15 -8.75 -1.78
N GLU A 104 -12.98 -8.58 -3.09
CA GLU A 104 -13.98 -8.91 -4.12
C GLU A 104 -15.30 -8.11 -4.00
N ILE A 105 -15.45 -7.22 -3.02
CA ILE A 105 -16.66 -6.40 -2.85
C ILE A 105 -16.88 -5.53 -4.09
N TYR A 106 -15.81 -5.03 -4.70
CA TYR A 106 -15.89 -4.22 -5.90
C TYR A 106 -16.52 -4.97 -7.10
N ASP A 107 -16.33 -6.29 -7.18
CA ASP A 107 -16.90 -7.11 -8.24
C ASP A 107 -18.43 -7.23 -8.10
N TYR A 108 -18.90 -7.37 -6.86
CA TYR A 108 -20.35 -7.34 -6.56
C TYR A 108 -20.93 -5.94 -6.78
N LEU A 109 -20.22 -4.88 -6.44
CA LEU A 109 -20.66 -3.50 -6.74
C LEU A 109 -20.80 -3.28 -8.24
N ARG A 110 -19.83 -3.70 -9.04
CA ARG A 110 -19.93 -3.60 -10.51
C ARG A 110 -21.16 -4.32 -11.05
N LEU A 111 -21.48 -5.49 -10.49
CA LEU A 111 -22.68 -6.23 -10.85
C LEU A 111 -23.95 -5.49 -10.41
N LEU A 112 -23.98 -4.95 -9.20
CA LEU A 112 -25.11 -4.16 -8.68
C LEU A 112 -25.39 -2.94 -9.57
N TYR A 113 -24.36 -2.14 -9.86
CA TYR A 113 -24.49 -0.93 -10.68
C TYR A 113 -24.90 -1.24 -12.13
N ALA A 114 -24.45 -2.36 -12.68
CA ALA A 114 -24.86 -2.78 -14.02
C ALA A 114 -26.31 -3.26 -14.09
N ARG A 115 -26.87 -3.78 -13.00
CA ARG A 115 -28.22 -4.40 -12.99
C ARG A 115 -29.33 -3.48 -12.50
N VAL A 116 -29.02 -2.63 -11.50
CA VAL A 116 -30.03 -1.75 -10.89
C VAL A 116 -29.61 -0.28 -10.89
N GLY A 117 -28.48 0.04 -11.49
CA GLY A 117 -27.97 1.42 -11.58
C GLY A 117 -28.84 2.29 -12.51
N VAL A 118 -29.02 3.53 -12.08
CA VAL A 118 -29.79 4.56 -12.82
C VAL A 118 -28.78 5.52 -13.48
N PRO A 119 -28.71 5.57 -14.80
CA PRO A 119 -27.80 6.47 -15.52
C PRO A 119 -28.30 7.91 -15.48
N HIS A 120 -27.38 8.83 -15.25
CA HIS A 120 -27.60 10.27 -15.29
C HIS A 120 -26.67 10.94 -16.29
N CYS A 121 -27.11 11.99 -16.91
CA CYS A 121 -26.29 12.76 -17.86
C CYS A 121 -25.10 13.40 -17.11
N PRO A 122 -23.84 13.13 -17.50
CA PRO A 122 -22.68 13.68 -16.79
C PRO A 122 -22.56 15.22 -16.91
N VAL A 123 -23.35 15.86 -17.81
CA VAL A 123 -23.34 17.31 -18.04
C VAL A 123 -24.45 18.02 -17.25
N CYS A 124 -25.72 17.57 -17.40
CA CYS A 124 -26.87 18.23 -16.75
C CYS A 124 -27.38 17.49 -15.50
N GLY A 125 -26.89 16.30 -15.19
CA GLY A 125 -27.31 15.53 -14.03
C GLY A 125 -28.72 14.90 -14.12
N LYS A 126 -29.45 15.11 -15.21
CA LYS A 126 -30.79 14.53 -15.37
C LYS A 126 -30.72 13.02 -15.53
N GLU A 127 -31.69 12.34 -14.90
CA GLU A 127 -31.89 10.88 -15.08
C GLU A 127 -32.18 10.56 -16.54
N ILE A 128 -31.50 9.54 -17.06
CA ILE A 128 -31.66 9.04 -18.43
C ILE A 128 -32.48 7.75 -18.39
N LYS A 129 -33.65 7.79 -19.01
CA LYS A 129 -34.56 6.62 -19.10
C LYS A 129 -34.58 6.07 -20.51
N GLN A 130 -34.85 4.78 -20.64
CA GLN A 130 -35.23 4.17 -21.91
C GLN A 130 -36.66 4.59 -22.23
N GLN A 131 -36.88 5.03 -23.46
CA GLN A 131 -38.24 5.31 -23.94
C GLN A 131 -38.78 4.04 -24.59
N THR A 132 -39.97 3.59 -24.16
CA THR A 132 -40.69 2.51 -24.87
C THR A 132 -41.23 3.03 -26.18
N LEU A 133 -41.51 2.13 -27.13
CA LEU A 133 -42.16 2.48 -28.40
C LEU A 133 -43.46 3.27 -28.15
N ASP A 134 -44.29 2.81 -27.21
CA ASP A 134 -45.56 3.48 -26.87
C ASP A 134 -45.35 4.89 -26.36
N GLN A 135 -44.36 5.11 -25.50
CA GLN A 135 -44.01 6.43 -24.97
C GLN A 135 -43.50 7.38 -26.03
N ILE A 136 -42.71 6.88 -27.00
CA ILE A 136 -42.27 7.66 -28.15
C ILE A 136 -43.46 8.05 -29.02
N VAL A 137 -44.33 7.10 -29.35
CA VAL A 137 -45.54 7.33 -30.11
C VAL A 137 -46.49 8.31 -29.40
N ASP A 138 -46.73 8.13 -28.10
CA ASP A 138 -47.55 9.04 -27.28
C ASP A 138 -47.05 10.48 -27.29
N ARG A 139 -45.73 10.64 -27.23
CA ARG A 139 -45.10 11.98 -27.23
C ARG A 139 -45.19 12.64 -28.61
N ILE A 140 -45.13 11.88 -29.70
CA ILE A 140 -45.34 12.38 -31.06
C ILE A 140 -46.83 12.72 -31.27
N MET A 141 -47.74 11.90 -30.74
CA MET A 141 -49.19 12.14 -30.81
C MET A 141 -49.65 13.35 -29.97
N ALA A 142 -48.85 13.81 -29.03
CA ALA A 142 -49.11 15.02 -28.20
C ALA A 142 -48.76 16.34 -28.94
N LEU A 143 -48.18 16.30 -30.13
CA LEU A 143 -48.00 17.46 -30.97
C LEU A 143 -49.37 18.01 -31.47
N GLU A 144 -49.41 19.23 -32.00
CA GLU A 144 -50.66 19.85 -32.51
C GLU A 144 -51.27 19.08 -33.67
N GLU A 145 -52.57 18.89 -33.67
CA GLU A 145 -53.26 18.22 -34.74
C GLU A 145 -53.05 18.97 -36.08
N GLY A 146 -52.76 18.24 -37.15
CA GLY A 146 -52.43 18.80 -38.45
C GLY A 146 -50.95 19.05 -38.66
N THR A 147 -50.09 18.85 -37.64
CA THR A 147 -48.64 18.93 -37.80
C THR A 147 -48.11 17.96 -38.86
N ARG A 148 -47.27 18.44 -39.75
CA ARG A 148 -46.61 17.62 -40.77
C ARG A 148 -45.22 17.25 -40.28
N PHE A 149 -44.86 15.98 -40.34
CA PHE A 149 -43.55 15.52 -39.92
C PHE A 149 -43.04 14.33 -40.73
N MET A 150 -41.74 14.14 -40.68
CA MET A 150 -41.06 12.99 -41.27
C MET A 150 -40.49 12.12 -40.17
N VAL A 151 -40.63 10.80 -40.34
CA VAL A 151 -39.97 9.81 -39.49
C VAL A 151 -38.64 9.45 -40.13
N LEU A 152 -37.56 9.74 -39.45
CA LEU A 152 -36.19 9.56 -39.92
C LEU A 152 -35.45 8.54 -39.05
N SER A 153 -34.57 7.78 -39.69
CA SER A 153 -33.66 6.85 -39.03
C SER A 153 -32.20 7.39 -39.08
N PRO A 154 -31.64 7.90 -38.02
CA PRO A 154 -30.28 8.46 -37.98
C PRO A 154 -29.22 7.33 -37.97
N VAL A 155 -28.71 6.96 -39.16
CA VAL A 155 -27.76 5.83 -39.35
C VAL A 155 -26.30 6.24 -39.25
N VAL A 156 -25.96 7.50 -39.59
CA VAL A 156 -24.60 8.04 -39.48
C VAL A 156 -24.64 9.40 -38.76
N ARG A 157 -23.77 9.63 -37.78
CA ARG A 157 -23.68 10.88 -37.05
C ARG A 157 -22.24 11.43 -37.07
N ALA A 158 -22.06 12.55 -37.74
CA ALA A 158 -20.81 13.31 -37.79
C ALA A 158 -19.56 12.43 -38.00
N GLN A 159 -19.65 11.39 -38.83
CA GLN A 159 -18.56 10.47 -39.12
C GLN A 159 -17.94 10.77 -40.50
N LYS A 160 -16.60 10.70 -40.56
CA LYS A 160 -15.87 10.82 -41.82
C LYS A 160 -16.02 9.54 -42.64
N GLY A 161 -16.15 9.67 -43.95
CA GLY A 161 -16.23 8.54 -44.84
C GLY A 161 -17.18 8.78 -46.03
N MET A 162 -17.06 7.96 -47.04
CA MET A 162 -17.96 8.00 -48.23
C MET A 162 -19.29 7.30 -47.98
N HIS A 163 -19.43 6.52 -46.92
CA HIS A 163 -20.64 5.81 -46.47
C HIS A 163 -21.41 5.03 -47.54
N GLU A 164 -20.71 4.60 -48.60
CA GLU A 164 -21.31 3.88 -49.76
C GLU A 164 -22.11 2.65 -49.34
N LYS A 165 -21.61 1.89 -48.37
CA LYS A 165 -22.28 0.70 -47.85
C LYS A 165 -23.64 1.07 -47.21
N VAL A 166 -23.69 2.12 -46.40
CA VAL A 166 -24.92 2.60 -45.75
C VAL A 166 -25.95 3.02 -46.81
N LEU A 167 -25.55 3.76 -47.82
CA LEU A 167 -26.43 4.17 -48.91
C LEU A 167 -26.87 2.98 -49.77
N SER A 168 -26.00 2.02 -50.06
CA SER A 168 -26.33 0.78 -50.74
C SER A 168 -27.33 -0.08 -49.96
N ASP A 169 -27.14 -0.22 -48.65
CA ASP A 169 -28.01 -0.99 -47.78
C ASP A 169 -29.40 -0.32 -47.66
N ALA A 170 -29.43 1.02 -47.60
CA ALA A 170 -30.68 1.77 -47.63
C ALA A 170 -31.45 1.56 -48.97
N ARG A 171 -30.77 1.57 -50.13
CA ARG A 171 -31.37 1.24 -51.44
C ARG A 171 -31.94 -0.17 -51.46
N LYS A 172 -31.19 -1.16 -50.98
CA LYS A 172 -31.63 -2.56 -50.92
C LYS A 172 -32.81 -2.75 -49.97
N GLY A 173 -32.90 -1.94 -48.90
CA GLY A 173 -33.99 -1.90 -47.94
C GLY A 173 -35.29 -1.29 -48.49
N GLY A 174 -35.27 -0.79 -49.75
CA GLY A 174 -36.44 -0.21 -50.41
C GLY A 174 -36.77 1.22 -50.01
N PHE A 175 -35.85 1.92 -49.32
CA PHE A 175 -36.09 3.32 -48.96
C PHE A 175 -35.86 4.23 -50.17
N ALA A 176 -36.69 5.26 -50.32
CA ALA A 176 -36.65 6.14 -51.47
C ALA A 176 -35.78 7.40 -51.25
N ARG A 177 -35.64 7.85 -50.02
CA ARG A 177 -35.00 9.15 -49.73
C ARG A 177 -34.09 9.08 -48.52
N VAL A 178 -33.08 9.94 -48.54
CA VAL A 178 -32.10 10.11 -47.43
C VAL A 178 -31.86 11.60 -47.23
N ARG A 179 -31.67 12.01 -45.98
CA ARG A 179 -31.23 13.37 -45.61
C ARG A 179 -29.75 13.29 -45.23
N ILE A 180 -28.92 14.03 -45.92
CA ILE A 180 -27.48 14.09 -45.71
C ILE A 180 -27.09 15.52 -45.38
N ASP A 181 -26.50 15.75 -44.21
CA ASP A 181 -26.08 17.06 -43.75
C ASP A 181 -27.16 18.14 -43.85
N GLY A 182 -28.44 17.75 -43.61
CA GLY A 182 -29.61 18.61 -43.69
C GLY A 182 -30.25 18.72 -45.05
N ILE A 183 -29.66 18.17 -46.11
CA ILE A 183 -30.17 18.21 -47.49
C ILE A 183 -30.83 16.89 -47.88
N MET A 184 -32.01 16.94 -48.47
CA MET A 184 -32.77 15.78 -48.94
C MET A 184 -32.29 15.32 -50.32
N TYR A 185 -31.94 14.02 -50.39
CA TYR A 185 -31.54 13.36 -51.65
C TYR A 185 -32.48 12.20 -51.98
N ASP A 186 -32.69 11.94 -53.23
CA ASP A 186 -33.35 10.73 -53.72
C ASP A 186 -32.31 9.60 -53.84
N LEU A 187 -32.58 8.44 -53.26
CA LEU A 187 -31.64 7.31 -53.28
C LEU A 187 -31.46 6.69 -54.66
N SER A 188 -32.31 7.04 -55.68
CA SER A 188 -32.12 6.67 -57.05
C SER A 188 -30.96 7.45 -57.72
N GLU A 189 -30.59 8.60 -57.19
CA GLU A 189 -29.50 9.43 -57.70
C GLU A 189 -28.15 8.89 -57.23
N GLN A 190 -27.09 9.24 -58.00
CA GLN A 190 -25.72 8.93 -57.57
C GLN A 190 -25.27 9.99 -56.54
N ILE A 191 -25.05 9.56 -55.29
CA ILE A 191 -24.67 10.41 -54.21
C ILE A 191 -23.18 10.15 -53.94
N GLU A 192 -22.34 11.16 -54.08
CA GLU A 192 -20.90 11.11 -53.82
C GLU A 192 -20.62 11.98 -52.57
N LEU A 193 -19.99 11.39 -51.56
CA LEU A 193 -19.64 12.06 -50.29
C LEU A 193 -18.12 12.20 -50.16
N ASP A 194 -17.67 13.33 -49.62
CA ASP A 194 -16.25 13.56 -49.35
C ASP A 194 -15.79 12.73 -48.17
N LYS A 195 -14.83 11.83 -48.38
CA LYS A 195 -14.28 10.95 -47.33
C LYS A 195 -13.62 11.71 -46.19
N ASN A 196 -13.22 12.96 -46.38
CA ASN A 196 -12.51 13.77 -45.38
C ASN A 196 -13.45 14.64 -44.55
N GLN A 197 -14.68 14.81 -44.95
CA GLN A 197 -15.72 15.57 -44.25
C GLN A 197 -16.52 14.65 -43.31
N LYS A 198 -17.07 15.21 -42.24
CA LYS A 198 -17.99 14.52 -41.34
C LYS A 198 -19.41 14.64 -41.91
N HIS A 199 -20.05 13.51 -42.13
CA HIS A 199 -21.41 13.43 -42.63
C HIS A 199 -22.38 12.93 -41.59
N THR A 200 -23.61 13.46 -41.63
CA THR A 200 -24.75 12.96 -40.85
C THR A 200 -25.79 12.48 -41.85
N ILE A 201 -26.20 11.20 -41.72
CA ILE A 201 -27.10 10.55 -42.68
C ILE A 201 -28.31 10.01 -41.95
N ASP A 202 -29.50 10.50 -42.34
CA ASP A 202 -30.78 10.05 -41.83
C ASP A 202 -31.59 9.42 -43.00
N ILE A 203 -32.06 8.19 -42.85
CA ILE A 203 -32.95 7.54 -43.81
C ILE A 203 -34.38 7.99 -43.56
N VAL A 204 -35.11 8.42 -44.58
CA VAL A 204 -36.51 8.82 -44.49
C VAL A 204 -37.38 7.59 -44.60
N LEU A 205 -38.12 7.27 -43.54
CA LEU A 205 -39.04 6.11 -43.53
C LEU A 205 -40.46 6.47 -43.96
N ASP A 206 -40.99 7.55 -43.35
CA ASP A 206 -42.40 7.95 -43.68
C ASP A 206 -42.55 9.48 -43.57
N ARG A 207 -43.60 10.00 -44.21
CA ARG A 207 -44.07 11.38 -44.12
C ARG A 207 -45.52 11.39 -43.74
N LEU A 208 -45.81 11.93 -42.58
CA LEU A 208 -47.11 11.83 -41.95
C LEU A 208 -47.65 13.23 -41.62
N VAL A 209 -48.97 13.28 -41.50
CA VAL A 209 -49.73 14.44 -40.98
C VAL A 209 -50.44 13.95 -39.74
N LEU A 210 -50.26 14.63 -38.64
CA LEU A 210 -50.83 14.22 -37.35
C LEU A 210 -52.36 14.28 -37.39
N ARG A 211 -52.98 13.11 -37.16
CA ARG A 211 -54.40 12.92 -37.02
C ARG A 211 -54.70 11.85 -36.00
N PRO A 212 -55.87 11.81 -35.37
CA PRO A 212 -56.19 10.80 -34.38
C PRO A 212 -56.09 9.36 -34.86
N ASP A 213 -56.26 9.10 -36.14
CA ASP A 213 -56.32 7.79 -36.76
C ASP A 213 -54.92 7.23 -37.20
N ILE A 214 -53.88 8.02 -37.14
CA ILE A 214 -52.56 7.59 -37.68
C ILE A 214 -51.73 6.76 -36.69
N ARG A 215 -52.18 6.55 -35.46
CA ARG A 215 -51.40 5.90 -34.38
C ARG A 215 -50.78 4.57 -34.79
N SER A 216 -51.50 3.68 -35.46
CA SER A 216 -51.00 2.39 -35.91
C SER A 216 -49.87 2.56 -36.93
N ARG A 217 -50.10 3.38 -37.97
CA ARG A 217 -49.10 3.65 -39.02
C ARG A 217 -47.85 4.35 -38.43
N LEU A 218 -48.06 5.28 -37.51
CA LEU A 218 -46.94 5.94 -36.79
C LEU A 218 -46.13 4.93 -36.01
N SER A 219 -46.79 4.02 -35.28
CA SER A 219 -46.13 2.96 -34.51
C SER A 219 -45.27 2.06 -35.38
N ASP A 220 -45.82 1.62 -36.55
CA ASP A 220 -45.08 0.79 -37.53
C ASP A 220 -43.89 1.54 -38.12
N SER A 221 -44.04 2.82 -38.43
CA SER A 221 -42.99 3.66 -38.99
C SER A 221 -41.88 3.93 -37.95
N VAL A 222 -42.23 4.23 -36.69
CA VAL A 222 -41.28 4.43 -35.59
C VAL A 222 -40.54 3.13 -35.25
N GLU A 223 -41.25 1.98 -35.19
CA GLU A 223 -40.60 0.68 -34.96
C GLU A 223 -39.59 0.35 -36.08
N SER A 224 -39.96 0.62 -37.32
CA SER A 224 -39.04 0.41 -38.43
C SER A 224 -37.85 1.35 -38.38
N ALA A 225 -38.06 2.62 -38.01
CA ALA A 225 -36.94 3.58 -37.86
C ALA A 225 -35.97 3.14 -36.75
N ILE A 226 -36.50 2.71 -35.61
CA ILE A 226 -35.73 2.21 -34.48
C ILE A 226 -34.91 0.97 -34.87
N ARG A 227 -35.46 0.05 -35.64
CA ARG A 227 -34.77 -1.16 -36.10
C ARG A 227 -33.62 -0.81 -37.07
N VAL A 228 -33.80 0.15 -37.96
CA VAL A 228 -32.78 0.57 -38.95
C VAL A 228 -31.66 1.37 -38.31
N ALA A 229 -31.93 2.25 -37.34
CA ALA A 229 -30.95 3.08 -36.67
C ALA A 229 -30.53 2.56 -35.29
N ASP A 230 -30.64 1.25 -35.03
CA ASP A 230 -30.18 0.59 -33.80
C ASP A 230 -30.70 1.28 -32.53
N GLY A 231 -31.99 1.45 -32.41
CA GLY A 231 -32.68 1.98 -31.23
C GLY A 231 -33.00 3.48 -31.30
N ARG A 232 -32.78 4.17 -32.38
CA ARG A 232 -33.01 5.63 -32.51
C ARG A 232 -34.04 5.97 -33.56
N VAL A 233 -34.75 7.06 -33.33
CA VAL A 233 -35.66 7.64 -34.31
C VAL A 233 -35.65 9.17 -34.19
N ARG A 234 -35.75 9.86 -35.29
CA ARG A 234 -35.79 11.32 -35.39
C ARG A 234 -37.08 11.75 -36.05
N ILE A 235 -37.77 12.68 -35.47
CA ILE A 235 -38.96 13.29 -36.02
C ILE A 235 -38.65 14.70 -36.46
N LEU A 236 -38.76 14.98 -37.73
CA LEU A 236 -38.52 16.28 -38.32
C LEU A 236 -39.88 16.94 -38.66
N VAL A 237 -40.20 17.99 -37.93
CA VAL A 237 -41.42 18.75 -38.12
C VAL A 237 -41.20 19.74 -39.26
N VAL A 238 -42.16 19.78 -40.19
CA VAL A 238 -42.10 20.68 -41.38
C VAL A 238 -43.35 21.52 -41.50
N ASP A 239 -43.22 22.75 -41.97
CA ASP A 239 -44.33 23.62 -42.23
C ASP A 239 -45.08 23.25 -43.55
N ARG A 240 -46.06 24.06 -43.96
CA ARG A 240 -46.85 23.83 -45.20
C ARG A 240 -46.03 23.97 -46.46
N GLU A 241 -44.92 24.71 -46.39
CA GLU A 241 -44.01 24.99 -47.50
C GLU A 241 -42.88 23.94 -47.56
N GLY A 242 -42.81 23.01 -46.58
CA GLY A 242 -41.81 21.96 -46.48
C GLY A 242 -40.51 22.39 -45.81
N LYS A 243 -40.50 23.55 -45.13
CA LYS A 243 -39.34 24.04 -44.41
C LYS A 243 -39.33 23.39 -43.00
N GLU A 244 -38.13 22.97 -42.57
CA GLU A 244 -37.92 22.38 -41.26
C GLU A 244 -38.18 23.45 -40.15
N THR A 245 -39.06 23.12 -39.18
CA THR A 245 -39.43 24.00 -38.07
C THR A 245 -38.97 23.50 -36.71
N ASP A 246 -38.95 22.20 -36.53
CA ASP A 246 -38.51 21.58 -35.26
C ASP A 246 -37.98 20.15 -35.50
N GLU A 247 -37.13 19.67 -34.63
CA GLU A 247 -36.51 18.36 -34.69
C GLU A 247 -36.55 17.70 -33.32
N LEU A 248 -37.24 16.54 -33.23
CA LEU A 248 -37.32 15.75 -31.99
C LEU A 248 -36.55 14.44 -32.19
N GLU A 249 -35.65 14.14 -31.30
CA GLU A 249 -34.91 12.88 -31.29
C GLU A 249 -35.34 11.99 -30.11
N PHE A 250 -35.65 10.75 -30.42
CA PHE A 250 -36.03 9.74 -29.46
C PHE A 250 -35.08 8.55 -29.52
N SER A 251 -34.91 7.86 -28.40
CA SER A 251 -34.07 6.68 -28.33
C SER A 251 -34.66 5.64 -27.40
N GLN A 252 -34.70 4.40 -27.86
CA GLN A 252 -34.91 3.25 -26.97
C GLN A 252 -33.69 2.89 -26.14
N LYS A 253 -32.52 3.46 -26.44
CA LYS A 253 -31.32 3.37 -25.62
C LYS A 253 -31.30 4.53 -24.64
N TYR A 254 -30.60 4.34 -23.54
CA TYR A 254 -30.38 5.41 -22.56
C TYR A 254 -29.69 6.62 -23.20
N ALA A 255 -30.39 7.71 -23.43
CA ALA A 255 -29.84 8.92 -24.04
C ALA A 255 -30.39 10.21 -23.39
N CYS A 256 -29.51 11.19 -23.19
CA CYS A 256 -29.90 12.54 -22.77
C CYS A 256 -30.38 13.33 -23.94
N GLU A 257 -31.60 13.87 -23.86
CA GLU A 257 -32.23 14.66 -24.92
C GLU A 257 -31.48 15.99 -25.19
N GLU A 258 -30.95 16.63 -24.14
CA GLU A 258 -30.29 17.94 -24.25
C GLU A 258 -28.85 17.85 -24.77
N HIS A 259 -28.08 16.79 -24.36
CA HIS A 259 -26.65 16.71 -24.67
C HIS A 259 -26.28 15.61 -25.67
N GLY A 260 -27.28 14.84 -26.15
CA GLY A 260 -27.07 13.74 -27.11
C GLY A 260 -26.13 12.63 -26.61
N ILE A 261 -25.87 12.56 -25.27
CA ILE A 261 -25.04 11.55 -24.65
C ILE A 261 -25.89 10.29 -24.48
N SER A 262 -25.49 9.20 -25.13
CA SER A 262 -26.19 7.91 -25.01
C SER A 262 -25.32 6.91 -24.24
N PHE A 263 -25.94 6.19 -23.31
CA PHE A 263 -25.32 5.06 -22.62
C PHE A 263 -25.57 3.78 -23.42
N PRO A 264 -24.55 2.94 -23.61
CA PRO A 264 -24.76 1.57 -24.06
C PRO A 264 -25.46 0.78 -22.95
N GLU A 265 -25.89 -0.44 -23.26
CA GLU A 265 -26.37 -1.37 -22.23
C GLU A 265 -25.34 -1.50 -21.10
N LEU A 266 -25.78 -1.33 -19.85
CA LEU A 266 -24.88 -1.32 -18.70
C LEU A 266 -24.36 -2.74 -18.44
N GLU A 267 -23.06 -2.92 -18.56
CA GLU A 267 -22.37 -4.18 -18.29
C GLU A 267 -21.40 -4.04 -17.13
N PRO A 268 -21.17 -5.10 -16.31
CA PRO A 268 -20.25 -5.04 -15.17
C PRO A 268 -18.82 -4.62 -15.54
N ARG A 269 -18.35 -4.95 -16.76
CA ARG A 269 -17.01 -4.56 -17.25
C ARG A 269 -16.83 -3.06 -17.41
N MET A 270 -17.92 -2.31 -17.65
CA MET A 270 -17.89 -0.85 -17.78
C MET A 270 -17.58 -0.15 -16.45
N PHE A 271 -17.92 -0.75 -15.34
CA PHE A 271 -17.64 -0.24 -14.00
C PHE A 271 -16.26 -0.65 -13.49
N SER A 272 -15.42 -1.26 -14.33
CA SER A 272 -14.05 -1.64 -13.97
C SER A 272 -13.06 -0.59 -14.44
N PHE A 273 -12.28 -0.05 -13.48
CA PHE A 273 -11.18 0.85 -13.81
C PHE A 273 -9.97 0.12 -14.44
N ASN A 274 -9.99 -1.23 -14.47
CA ASN A 274 -9.01 -2.05 -15.18
C ASN A 274 -9.40 -2.34 -16.63
N ASN A 275 -10.62 -1.96 -17.05
CA ASN A 275 -11.11 -2.15 -18.39
C ASN A 275 -11.16 -0.80 -19.14
N PRO A 276 -10.66 -0.70 -20.39
CA PRO A 276 -10.67 0.54 -21.17
C PRO A 276 -12.05 1.19 -21.34
N MET A 277 -13.15 0.39 -21.30
CA MET A 277 -14.51 0.91 -21.44
C MET A 277 -14.94 1.76 -20.24
N GLY A 278 -14.43 1.48 -19.03
CA GLY A 278 -14.80 2.19 -17.81
C GLY A 278 -13.70 3.12 -17.29
N ALA A 279 -12.46 2.81 -17.60
CA ALA A 279 -11.30 3.55 -17.10
C ALA A 279 -11.27 5.00 -17.58
N CYS A 280 -10.79 5.89 -16.74
CA CYS A 280 -10.44 7.25 -17.14
C CYS A 280 -9.40 7.20 -18.28
N PRO A 281 -9.63 7.82 -19.43
CA PRO A 281 -8.72 7.73 -20.59
C PRO A 281 -7.37 8.42 -20.35
N GLU A 282 -7.28 9.39 -19.42
CA GLU A 282 -6.05 10.11 -19.09
C GLU A 282 -5.08 9.24 -18.28
N CYS A 283 -5.55 8.66 -17.17
CA CYS A 283 -4.72 7.86 -16.28
C CYS A 283 -4.87 6.34 -16.48
N ALA A 284 -5.62 5.90 -17.48
CA ALA A 284 -5.91 4.49 -17.77
C ALA A 284 -6.35 3.69 -16.52
N GLY A 285 -7.16 4.33 -15.63
CA GLY A 285 -7.72 3.72 -14.44
C GLY A 285 -6.80 3.69 -13.22
N ILE A 286 -5.62 4.29 -13.27
CA ILE A 286 -4.70 4.35 -12.12
C ILE A 286 -5.20 5.34 -11.06
N GLY A 287 -5.85 6.43 -11.49
CA GLY A 287 -6.33 7.51 -10.61
C GLY A 287 -5.32 8.62 -10.40
N ASN A 288 -4.03 8.30 -10.47
CA ASN A 288 -2.93 9.23 -10.27
C ASN A 288 -2.12 9.39 -11.54
N THR A 289 -1.41 10.50 -11.64
CA THR A 289 -0.40 10.77 -12.66
C THR A 289 0.91 11.15 -11.99
N GLN A 290 2.02 10.77 -12.60
CA GLN A 290 3.33 11.16 -12.11
C GLN A 290 3.67 12.55 -12.65
N ARG A 291 4.04 13.46 -11.77
CA ARG A 291 4.46 14.83 -12.10
C ARG A 291 5.75 15.16 -11.39
N VAL A 292 6.61 15.91 -12.06
CA VAL A 292 7.83 16.43 -11.43
C VAL A 292 7.45 17.47 -10.36
N SER A 293 7.87 17.24 -9.13
CA SER A 293 7.57 18.10 -7.99
C SER A 293 8.56 19.25 -7.87
N VAL A 294 8.07 20.49 -8.03
CA VAL A 294 8.90 21.69 -7.81
C VAL A 294 9.44 21.74 -6.37
N LYS A 295 8.65 21.27 -5.40
CA LYS A 295 9.08 21.21 -3.99
C LYS A 295 10.29 20.30 -3.80
N LYS A 296 10.32 19.16 -4.51
CA LYS A 296 11.44 18.21 -4.46
C LYS A 296 12.68 18.71 -5.22
N LEU A 297 12.48 19.55 -6.23
CA LEU A 297 13.56 20.21 -6.96
C LEU A 297 14.23 21.30 -6.12
N ILE A 298 13.44 22.04 -5.31
CA ILE A 298 13.91 23.17 -4.50
C ILE A 298 13.68 22.86 -3.02
N PRO A 299 14.54 22.03 -2.38
CA PRO A 299 14.39 21.70 -0.97
C PRO A 299 14.71 22.88 -0.03
N HIS A 300 15.58 23.79 -0.47
CA HIS A 300 16.08 24.91 0.33
C HIS A 300 15.95 26.23 -0.42
N LYS A 301 14.89 26.97 -0.16
CA LYS A 301 14.59 28.23 -0.85
C LYS A 301 15.60 29.37 -0.57
N HIS A 302 16.36 29.30 0.51
CA HIS A 302 17.40 30.29 0.86
C HIS A 302 18.68 30.16 0.04
N LEU A 303 18.86 29.06 -0.71
CA LEU A 303 19.98 28.86 -1.60
C LEU A 303 19.71 29.47 -2.97
N SER A 304 20.79 29.96 -3.61
CA SER A 304 20.78 30.44 -4.98
C SER A 304 20.96 29.29 -5.99
N LEU A 305 20.85 29.59 -7.28
CA LEU A 305 21.19 28.66 -8.37
C LEU A 305 22.68 28.27 -8.33
N ARG A 306 23.53 29.18 -7.92
CA ARG A 306 24.98 28.95 -7.78
C ARG A 306 25.30 28.04 -6.60
N ASP A 307 24.56 28.20 -5.48
CA ASP A 307 24.81 27.48 -4.25
C ASP A 307 24.08 26.12 -4.19
N GLY A 308 23.49 25.70 -5.28
CA GLY A 308 22.82 24.41 -5.37
C GLY A 308 21.36 24.39 -4.90
N GLY A 309 20.65 25.49 -5.04
CA GLY A 309 19.23 25.59 -4.71
C GLY A 309 18.35 24.61 -5.46
N ILE A 310 18.82 24.09 -6.62
CA ILE A 310 18.13 23.04 -7.38
C ILE A 310 18.86 21.71 -7.23
N ASN A 311 18.21 20.73 -6.61
CA ASN A 311 18.80 19.44 -6.25
C ASN A 311 18.66 18.37 -7.35
N VAL A 312 18.99 18.70 -8.60
CA VAL A 312 18.98 17.70 -9.68
C VAL A 312 20.26 17.78 -10.51
N ASN A 313 20.77 16.63 -10.96
CA ASN A 313 22.01 16.58 -11.75
C ASN A 313 21.90 17.43 -13.02
N GLY A 314 22.94 18.25 -13.24
CA GLY A 314 22.97 19.25 -14.30
C GLY A 314 22.42 20.61 -13.91
N PHE A 315 21.89 20.76 -12.67
CA PHE A 315 21.40 22.02 -12.11
C PHE A 315 21.86 22.27 -10.65
N LYS A 316 22.69 21.36 -10.08
CA LYS A 316 23.16 21.48 -8.68
C LYS A 316 24.07 22.67 -8.44
N THR A 317 24.85 23.04 -9.42
CA THR A 317 25.79 24.17 -9.34
C THR A 317 25.78 24.89 -10.66
N MET A 318 25.18 26.06 -10.72
CA MET A 318 25.09 26.86 -11.94
C MET A 318 26.13 27.97 -11.90
N THR A 319 27.07 27.92 -12.84
CA THR A 319 28.07 28.96 -13.09
C THR A 319 27.95 29.40 -14.54
N GLU A 320 28.53 30.54 -14.85
CA GLU A 320 28.60 31.08 -16.24
C GLU A 320 29.26 30.08 -17.19
N ASP A 321 30.15 29.22 -16.71
CA ASP A 321 30.83 28.20 -17.50
C ASP A 321 30.08 26.87 -17.62
N SER A 322 29.00 26.71 -16.87
CA SER A 322 28.20 25.48 -16.92
C SER A 322 27.36 25.43 -18.21
N TRP A 323 26.98 24.21 -18.65
CA TRP A 323 26.23 24.01 -19.91
C TRP A 323 24.92 24.81 -19.99
N THR A 324 24.23 24.97 -18.88
CA THR A 324 22.92 25.65 -18.76
C THR A 324 23.01 27.03 -18.12
N GLY A 325 24.13 27.36 -17.48
CA GLY A 325 24.34 28.62 -16.77
C GLY A 325 24.20 29.87 -17.63
N PRO A 326 24.85 29.96 -18.80
CA PRO A 326 24.71 31.13 -19.68
C PRO A 326 23.25 31.35 -20.14
N LEU A 327 22.51 30.26 -20.37
CA LEU A 327 21.10 30.36 -20.72
C LEU A 327 20.25 30.86 -19.55
N LEU A 328 20.47 30.32 -18.34
CA LEU A 328 19.76 30.76 -17.14
C LEU A 328 20.08 32.20 -16.75
N ALA A 329 21.34 32.66 -16.96
CA ALA A 329 21.69 34.07 -16.77
C ALA A 329 20.89 34.98 -17.72
N LYS A 330 20.74 34.59 -19.00
CA LYS A 330 19.93 35.34 -19.98
C LYS A 330 18.43 35.32 -19.69
N VAL A 331 17.94 34.19 -19.17
CA VAL A 331 16.55 34.12 -18.68
C VAL A 331 16.39 35.05 -17.48
N GLY A 332 17.36 35.07 -16.56
CA GLY A 332 17.38 35.92 -15.38
C GLY A 332 17.34 37.41 -15.72
N GLU A 333 18.12 37.85 -16.71
CA GLU A 333 18.08 39.24 -17.25
C GLU A 333 16.64 39.62 -17.69
N SER A 334 15.89 38.68 -18.21
CA SER A 334 14.52 38.92 -18.70
C SER A 334 13.44 38.89 -17.61
N TYR A 335 13.66 38.19 -16.51
CA TYR A 335 12.70 37.95 -15.44
C TYR A 335 13.14 38.47 -14.07
N GLY A 336 14.24 39.26 -14.01
CA GLY A 336 14.65 39.99 -12.82
C GLY A 336 15.36 39.13 -11.74
N PHE A 337 16.11 38.09 -12.12
CA PHE A 337 16.94 37.33 -11.20
C PHE A 337 18.36 37.11 -11.72
N THR A 338 19.28 36.80 -10.85
CA THR A 338 20.68 36.40 -11.17
C THR A 338 20.92 34.97 -10.69
N LEU A 339 22.06 34.38 -11.06
CA LEU A 339 22.46 33.06 -10.55
C LEU A 339 22.73 33.07 -9.05
N ASP A 340 22.96 34.24 -8.45
CA ASP A 340 23.26 34.43 -7.02
C ASP A 340 22.00 34.80 -6.19
N THR A 341 20.89 35.09 -6.84
CA THR A 341 19.62 35.42 -6.14
C THR A 341 19.09 34.18 -5.43
N PRO A 342 18.77 34.24 -4.11
CA PRO A 342 18.09 33.14 -3.41
C PRO A 342 16.76 32.79 -4.06
N LEU A 343 16.47 31.49 -4.22
CA LEU A 343 15.22 31.03 -4.87
C LEU A 343 13.93 31.49 -4.14
N GLY A 344 14.06 31.80 -2.85
CA GLY A 344 12.96 32.38 -2.06
C GLY A 344 12.57 33.80 -2.44
N ASP A 345 13.49 34.54 -3.04
CA ASP A 345 13.31 35.95 -3.44
C ASP A 345 12.85 36.11 -4.90
N PHE A 346 12.64 34.97 -5.59
CA PHE A 346 12.12 34.98 -6.97
C PHE A 346 10.65 35.42 -6.94
N THR A 347 10.28 36.26 -7.91
CA THR A 347 8.87 36.54 -8.20
C THR A 347 8.19 35.27 -8.74
N ASP A 348 6.87 35.19 -8.65
CA ASP A 348 6.10 34.08 -9.20
C ASP A 348 6.33 33.91 -10.70
N GLU A 349 6.49 35.02 -11.45
CA GLU A 349 6.84 35.01 -12.87
C GLU A 349 8.24 34.41 -13.13
N ALA A 350 9.23 34.82 -12.34
CA ALA A 350 10.59 34.30 -12.45
C ALA A 350 10.64 32.79 -12.11
N MET A 351 9.93 32.39 -11.05
CA MET A 351 9.84 30.98 -10.68
C MET A 351 9.11 30.15 -11.73
N ASN A 352 8.03 30.63 -12.32
CA ASN A 352 7.32 29.98 -13.40
C ASN A 352 8.19 29.85 -14.65
N ALA A 353 8.90 30.91 -15.03
CA ALA A 353 9.82 30.89 -16.16
C ALA A 353 10.96 29.88 -15.95
N LEU A 354 11.52 29.82 -14.74
CA LEU A 354 12.57 28.87 -14.38
C LEU A 354 12.06 27.41 -14.42
N MET A 355 10.89 27.13 -13.87
CA MET A 355 10.36 25.76 -13.76
C MET A 355 9.72 25.26 -15.04
N TYR A 356 8.87 26.06 -15.69
CA TYR A 356 8.04 25.63 -16.81
C TYR A 356 8.48 26.21 -18.18
N GLY A 357 9.50 27.07 -18.18
CA GLY A 357 10.08 27.63 -19.39
C GLY A 357 9.48 28.95 -19.83
N THR A 358 10.03 29.49 -20.91
CA THR A 358 9.73 30.83 -21.44
C THR A 358 8.97 30.81 -22.77
N GLY A 359 8.38 29.67 -23.12
CA GLY A 359 7.64 29.46 -24.35
C GLY A 359 8.53 29.59 -25.60
N ALA A 360 8.05 30.35 -26.60
CA ALA A 360 8.75 30.50 -27.88
C ALA A 360 9.88 31.56 -27.85
N LYS A 361 10.13 32.21 -26.69
CA LYS A 361 11.18 33.25 -26.56
C LYS A 361 12.58 32.63 -26.77
N LYS A 362 13.35 33.17 -27.70
CA LYS A 362 14.70 32.71 -28.01
C LYS A 362 15.73 33.60 -27.33
N TYR A 363 16.77 32.94 -26.81
CA TYR A 363 17.93 33.57 -26.16
C TYR A 363 19.19 33.29 -26.96
N SER A 364 20.00 34.30 -27.20
CA SER A 364 21.33 34.14 -27.78
C SER A 364 22.30 33.79 -26.65
N VAL A 365 22.94 32.64 -26.74
CA VAL A 365 23.92 32.14 -25.80
C VAL A 365 25.18 31.70 -26.51
N ILE A 366 26.35 32.04 -25.95
CA ILE A 366 27.63 31.58 -26.47
C ILE A 366 27.93 30.23 -25.77
N ARG A 367 28.14 29.19 -26.59
CA ARG A 367 28.57 27.88 -26.10
C ARG A 367 29.97 27.56 -26.63
N TYR A 368 30.81 27.08 -25.76
CA TYR A 368 32.18 26.71 -26.09
C TYR A 368 32.29 25.23 -26.48
N PHE A 369 32.68 24.96 -27.73
CA PHE A 369 32.95 23.63 -28.25
C PHE A 369 34.44 23.56 -28.64
N GLY A 370 35.23 22.75 -27.92
CA GLY A 370 36.68 22.61 -28.19
C GLY A 370 37.44 23.93 -28.08
N GLY A 371 37.04 24.87 -27.20
CA GLY A 371 37.65 26.17 -27.02
C GLY A 371 37.16 27.27 -27.96
N LEU A 372 36.29 26.97 -28.94
CA LEU A 372 35.69 27.94 -29.85
C LEU A 372 34.28 28.31 -29.40
N GLY A 373 34.05 29.58 -29.08
CA GLY A 373 32.71 30.11 -28.73
C GLY A 373 31.83 30.21 -29.99
N ARG A 374 30.69 29.54 -29.98
CA ARG A 374 29.64 29.69 -31.02
C ARG A 374 28.39 30.27 -30.41
N GLU A 375 27.88 31.31 -31.04
CA GLU A 375 26.59 31.89 -30.68
C GLU A 375 25.45 30.96 -31.20
N GLN A 376 24.55 30.63 -30.31
CA GLN A 376 23.41 29.77 -30.61
C GLN A 376 22.12 30.39 -30.07
N LEU A 377 21.10 30.50 -30.92
CA LEU A 377 19.76 30.87 -30.53
C LEU A 377 19.04 29.62 -30.01
N THR A 378 18.63 29.65 -28.76
CA THR A 378 17.93 28.51 -28.09
C THR A 378 16.75 29.01 -27.29
N THR A 379 15.74 28.17 -27.14
CA THR A 379 14.59 28.38 -26.21
C THR A 379 14.88 27.71 -24.86
N PHE A 380 14.23 28.17 -23.81
CA PHE A 380 14.30 27.56 -22.50
C PHE A 380 12.99 26.86 -22.20
N GLU A 381 13.02 25.54 -22.10
CA GLU A 381 11.83 24.68 -21.88
C GLU A 381 11.45 24.53 -20.40
N GLY A 382 12.19 25.13 -19.50
CA GLY A 382 12.03 24.98 -18.07
C GLY A 382 12.64 23.68 -17.51
N ILE A 383 12.97 23.72 -16.23
CA ILE A 383 13.64 22.59 -15.56
C ILE A 383 12.74 21.36 -15.52
N VAL A 384 11.45 21.54 -15.26
CA VAL A 384 10.44 20.46 -15.26
C VAL A 384 10.38 19.77 -16.62
N GLY A 385 10.26 20.53 -17.72
CA GLY A 385 10.22 19.99 -19.08
C GLY A 385 11.49 19.23 -19.47
N ILE A 386 12.66 19.74 -19.05
CA ILE A 386 13.95 19.07 -19.28
C ILE A 386 14.01 17.73 -18.50
N ILE A 387 13.55 17.69 -17.25
CA ILE A 387 13.54 16.47 -16.45
C ILE A 387 12.56 15.45 -17.03
N GLU A 388 11.36 15.85 -17.42
CA GLU A 388 10.37 14.96 -18.05
C GLU A 388 10.88 14.34 -19.35
N LYS A 389 11.58 15.11 -20.16
CA LYS A 389 12.25 14.59 -21.37
C LYS A 389 13.34 13.58 -21.02
N ARG A 390 14.21 13.89 -20.03
CA ARG A 390 15.28 12.98 -19.59
C ARG A 390 14.71 11.68 -19.03
N MET A 391 13.62 11.73 -18.28
CA MET A 391 12.92 10.54 -17.77
C MET A 391 12.47 9.62 -18.91
N LYS A 392 11.92 10.18 -19.97
CA LYS A 392 11.48 9.42 -21.14
C LYS A 392 12.62 8.81 -21.95
N MET A 393 13.78 9.48 -22.00
CA MET A 393 14.92 9.09 -22.85
C MET A 393 15.89 8.12 -22.17
N GLN A 394 16.09 8.21 -20.84
CA GLN A 394 17.20 7.53 -20.14
C GLN A 394 16.76 6.42 -19.17
N GLY A 395 15.44 6.12 -19.03
CA GLY A 395 14.91 5.12 -18.11
C GLY A 395 15.37 5.42 -16.69
N GLY A 396 14.50 6.02 -15.84
CA GLY A 396 15.17 6.80 -14.87
C GLY A 396 14.87 6.55 -13.39
N ASP A 397 15.46 5.56 -12.77
CA ASP A 397 15.43 5.42 -11.29
C ASP A 397 15.89 6.69 -10.57
N TYR A 398 16.89 7.40 -11.10
CA TYR A 398 17.38 8.65 -10.53
C TYR A 398 16.31 9.75 -10.47
N TYR A 399 15.51 9.91 -11.53
CA TYR A 399 14.51 10.97 -11.58
C TYR A 399 13.23 10.66 -10.81
N GLN A 400 12.99 9.40 -10.45
CA GLN A 400 11.85 8.99 -9.61
C GLN A 400 11.86 9.68 -8.23
N GLU A 401 13.04 10.03 -7.73
CA GLU A 401 13.19 10.80 -6.49
C GLU A 401 12.49 12.17 -6.55
N PHE A 402 12.44 12.79 -7.74
CA PHE A 402 11.87 14.13 -7.96
C PHE A 402 10.43 14.12 -8.42
N VAL A 403 9.83 12.94 -8.57
CA VAL A 403 8.45 12.77 -9.01
C VAL A 403 7.53 12.64 -7.80
N GLU A 404 6.37 13.27 -7.89
CA GLU A 404 5.25 13.04 -6.97
C GLU A 404 4.06 12.46 -7.71
N GLU A 405 3.31 11.63 -7.03
CA GLU A 405 2.02 11.18 -7.52
C GLU A 405 0.98 12.22 -7.15
N VAL A 406 0.30 12.73 -8.16
CA VAL A 406 -0.81 13.67 -7.99
C VAL A 406 -2.08 13.08 -8.58
N ASP A 407 -3.21 13.46 -8.04
CA ASP A 407 -4.49 13.03 -8.60
C ASP A 407 -4.57 13.39 -10.08
N CYS A 408 -5.08 12.46 -10.88
CA CYS A 408 -5.29 12.67 -12.31
C CYS A 408 -6.15 13.93 -12.53
N PRO A 409 -5.74 14.90 -13.34
CA PRO A 409 -6.46 16.16 -13.52
C PRO A 409 -7.88 15.96 -14.08
N LYS A 410 -8.10 14.89 -14.84
CA LYS A 410 -9.39 14.56 -15.43
C LYS A 410 -10.33 13.88 -14.45
N CYS A 411 -9.96 12.76 -13.87
CA CYS A 411 -10.83 12.00 -12.98
C CYS A 411 -10.69 12.38 -11.50
N ARG A 412 -9.71 13.21 -11.11
CA ARG A 412 -9.46 13.65 -9.72
C ARG A 412 -9.39 12.47 -8.74
N GLY A 413 -8.61 11.45 -9.09
CA GLY A 413 -8.45 10.25 -8.27
C GLY A 413 -9.57 9.20 -8.42
N ARG A 414 -10.68 9.49 -9.11
CA ARG A 414 -11.86 8.59 -9.23
C ARG A 414 -11.67 7.38 -10.15
N ARG A 415 -10.60 7.32 -10.93
CA ARG A 415 -10.19 6.20 -11.80
C ARG A 415 -11.10 5.88 -12.99
N LEU A 416 -12.38 6.23 -12.93
CA LEU A 416 -13.40 5.95 -13.93
C LEU A 416 -13.67 7.17 -14.82
N SER A 417 -14.30 6.94 -15.97
CA SER A 417 -14.76 7.97 -16.87
C SER A 417 -16.02 8.67 -16.32
N ASP A 418 -16.25 9.93 -16.69
CA ASP A 418 -17.39 10.71 -16.23
C ASP A 418 -18.73 10.10 -16.63
N MET A 419 -18.80 9.41 -17.77
CA MET A 419 -19.98 8.65 -18.18
C MET A 419 -20.35 7.58 -17.15
N ILE A 420 -19.39 6.77 -16.71
CA ILE A 420 -19.62 5.68 -15.74
C ILE A 420 -19.95 6.25 -14.35
N LEU A 421 -19.32 7.36 -13.97
CA LEU A 421 -19.62 8.07 -12.73
C LEU A 421 -21.01 8.72 -12.73
N GLY A 422 -21.65 8.88 -13.91
CA GLY A 422 -23.04 9.31 -14.03
C GLY A 422 -24.04 8.23 -13.64
N VAL A 423 -23.65 6.97 -13.42
CA VAL A 423 -24.57 5.90 -12.99
C VAL A 423 -24.59 5.82 -11.47
N THR A 424 -25.80 5.88 -10.88
CA THR A 424 -25.98 5.89 -9.41
C THR A 424 -26.86 4.74 -8.94
N VAL A 425 -26.64 4.31 -7.69
CA VAL A 425 -27.48 3.43 -6.91
C VAL A 425 -27.77 4.10 -5.58
N GLY A 426 -29.05 4.31 -5.24
CA GLY A 426 -29.39 5.06 -4.04
C GLY A 426 -28.86 6.49 -4.00
N GLY A 427 -28.64 7.10 -5.18
CA GLY A 427 -28.09 8.47 -5.32
C GLY A 427 -26.58 8.59 -5.29
N LEU A 428 -25.83 7.52 -5.01
CA LEU A 428 -24.36 7.52 -5.02
C LEU A 428 -23.81 6.77 -6.24
N ASN A 429 -22.73 7.30 -6.86
CA ASN A 429 -21.99 6.57 -7.87
C ASN A 429 -21.01 5.57 -7.24
N ILE A 430 -20.43 4.70 -8.09
CA ILE A 430 -19.57 3.62 -7.59
C ILE A 430 -18.28 4.10 -6.89
N ASP A 431 -17.73 5.26 -7.25
CA ASP A 431 -16.58 5.85 -6.55
C ASP A 431 -16.97 6.41 -5.19
N GLU A 432 -18.11 7.13 -5.12
CA GLU A 432 -18.61 7.72 -3.89
C GLU A 432 -18.91 6.65 -2.83
N ILE A 433 -19.57 5.56 -3.21
CA ILE A 433 -19.81 4.46 -2.27
C ILE A 433 -18.51 3.79 -1.82
N CYS A 434 -17.51 3.64 -2.71
CA CYS A 434 -16.20 3.09 -2.37
C CYS A 434 -15.38 4.00 -1.44
N ARG A 435 -15.65 5.29 -1.39
CA ARG A 435 -15.00 6.26 -0.50
C ARG A 435 -15.62 6.33 0.89
N LEU A 436 -16.84 5.81 1.07
CA LEU A 436 -17.40 5.66 2.41
C LEU A 436 -16.53 4.73 3.24
N SER A 437 -16.46 4.99 4.56
CA SER A 437 -15.92 3.99 5.49
C SER A 437 -16.81 2.75 5.50
N ILE A 438 -16.23 1.60 5.80
CA ILE A 438 -16.89 0.29 5.71
C ILE A 438 -18.17 0.25 6.56
N ASP A 439 -18.16 0.87 7.74
CA ASP A 439 -19.34 1.01 8.62
C ASP A 439 -20.44 1.85 7.97
N LYS A 440 -20.10 3.01 7.40
CA LYS A 440 -21.07 3.88 6.69
C LYS A 440 -21.58 3.20 5.44
N MET A 441 -20.70 2.51 4.71
CA MET A 441 -21.09 1.76 3.52
C MET A 441 -22.07 0.62 3.88
N TYR A 442 -21.81 -0.10 4.99
CA TYR A 442 -22.73 -1.12 5.47
C TYR A 442 -24.11 -0.54 5.77
N THR A 443 -24.16 0.57 6.50
CA THR A 443 -25.41 1.27 6.82
C THR A 443 -26.13 1.77 5.55
N PHE A 444 -25.40 2.31 4.59
CA PHE A 444 -25.94 2.75 3.31
C PHE A 444 -26.55 1.57 2.53
N VAL A 445 -25.80 0.48 2.38
CA VAL A 445 -26.26 -0.73 1.66
C VAL A 445 -27.49 -1.36 2.34
N ASP A 446 -27.57 -1.27 3.67
CA ASP A 446 -28.73 -1.74 4.43
C ASP A 446 -29.98 -0.87 4.24
N SER A 447 -29.79 0.43 4.01
CA SER A 447 -30.87 1.40 3.81
C SER A 447 -31.42 1.42 2.37
N LEU A 448 -30.80 0.71 1.41
CA LEU A 448 -31.23 0.73 0.01
C LEU A 448 -32.63 0.10 -0.15
N ALA A 449 -33.53 0.86 -0.74
CA ALA A 449 -34.87 0.43 -1.10
C ALA A 449 -35.02 0.43 -2.63
N PHE A 450 -35.57 -0.65 -3.18
CA PHE A 450 -35.77 -0.84 -4.60
C PHE A 450 -37.26 -1.21 -4.87
N GLY A 451 -37.68 -1.03 -6.11
CA GLY A 451 -38.95 -1.59 -6.57
C GLY A 451 -38.95 -3.11 -6.57
N GLU A 452 -40.11 -3.74 -6.69
CA GLU A 452 -40.29 -5.20 -6.56
C GLU A 452 -39.35 -6.00 -7.50
N GLU A 453 -39.25 -5.60 -8.74
CA GLU A 453 -38.39 -6.27 -9.74
C GLU A 453 -36.89 -6.12 -9.42
N GLN A 454 -36.46 -4.90 -9.14
CA GLN A 454 -35.08 -4.59 -8.78
C GLN A 454 -34.68 -5.26 -7.46
N THR A 455 -35.58 -5.37 -6.52
CA THR A 455 -35.36 -6.09 -5.24
C THR A 455 -35.01 -7.54 -5.48
N LYS A 456 -35.71 -8.22 -6.40
CA LYS A 456 -35.41 -9.62 -6.75
C LYS A 456 -34.00 -9.76 -7.35
N ILE A 457 -33.58 -8.82 -8.17
CA ILE A 457 -32.28 -8.81 -8.83
C ILE A 457 -31.18 -8.50 -7.79
N ALA A 458 -31.37 -7.48 -6.96
CA ALA A 458 -30.37 -6.99 -6.03
C ALA A 458 -30.15 -7.87 -4.81
N LYS A 459 -31.17 -8.66 -4.39
CA LYS A 459 -31.20 -9.40 -3.11
C LYS A 459 -29.94 -10.23 -2.84
N GLU A 460 -29.57 -11.11 -3.77
CA GLU A 460 -28.40 -11.98 -3.57
C GLU A 460 -27.08 -11.19 -3.63
N ILE A 461 -27.00 -10.16 -4.48
CA ILE A 461 -25.82 -9.29 -4.59
C ILE A 461 -25.61 -8.52 -3.28
N LEU A 462 -26.67 -7.92 -2.74
CA LEU A 462 -26.61 -7.17 -1.47
C LEU A 462 -26.27 -8.06 -0.28
N LYS A 463 -26.78 -9.30 -0.26
CA LYS A 463 -26.45 -10.30 0.76
C LYS A 463 -24.93 -10.56 0.78
N GLU A 464 -24.31 -10.77 -0.38
CA GLU A 464 -22.89 -11.01 -0.49
C GLU A 464 -22.04 -9.78 -0.10
N ILE A 465 -22.45 -8.58 -0.53
CA ILE A 465 -21.81 -7.33 -0.13
C ILE A 465 -21.87 -7.15 1.39
N LYS A 466 -23.05 -7.30 2.00
CA LYS A 466 -23.24 -7.16 3.46
C LYS A 466 -22.43 -8.19 4.24
N ALA A 467 -22.38 -9.43 3.79
CA ALA A 467 -21.58 -10.47 4.43
C ALA A 467 -20.10 -10.11 4.47
N ARG A 468 -19.52 -9.69 3.34
CA ARG A 468 -18.12 -9.28 3.24
C ARG A 468 -17.80 -8.02 4.05
N LEU A 469 -18.67 -7.01 4.02
CA LEU A 469 -18.54 -5.82 4.87
C LEU A 469 -18.56 -6.17 6.35
N ASN A 470 -19.47 -7.05 6.77
CA ASN A 470 -19.54 -7.54 8.15
C ASN A 470 -18.25 -8.24 8.60
N PHE A 471 -17.63 -9.03 7.71
CA PHE A 471 -16.36 -9.65 8.04
C PHE A 471 -15.25 -8.61 8.25
N LEU A 472 -15.18 -7.56 7.41
CA LEU A 472 -14.21 -6.48 7.60
C LEU A 472 -14.44 -5.72 8.92
N ILE A 473 -15.71 -5.47 9.28
CA ILE A 473 -16.07 -4.86 10.57
C ILE A 473 -15.66 -5.78 11.74
N SER A 474 -15.87 -7.09 11.62
CA SER A 474 -15.56 -8.06 12.67
C SER A 474 -14.06 -8.22 12.93
N VAL A 475 -13.20 -7.83 11.99
CA VAL A 475 -11.73 -7.82 12.18
C VAL A 475 -11.19 -6.42 12.52
N GLY A 476 -12.06 -5.44 12.84
CA GLY A 476 -11.67 -4.10 13.27
C GLY A 476 -11.15 -3.21 12.14
N LEU A 477 -11.69 -3.36 10.91
CA LEU A 477 -11.34 -2.57 9.73
C LEU A 477 -12.49 -1.65 9.27
N ASP A 478 -13.42 -1.34 10.18
CA ASP A 478 -14.60 -0.50 9.97
C ASP A 478 -14.28 0.91 9.46
N TYR A 479 -13.14 1.46 9.86
CA TYR A 479 -12.65 2.79 9.48
C TYR A 479 -12.05 2.89 8.06
N LEU A 480 -11.71 1.77 7.42
CA LEU A 480 -11.17 1.76 6.06
C LEU A 480 -12.26 2.09 5.03
N ASN A 481 -11.83 2.46 3.83
CA ASN A 481 -12.70 2.58 2.66
C ASN A 481 -12.21 1.67 1.52
N LEU A 482 -13.12 1.30 0.62
CA LEU A 482 -12.83 0.38 -0.48
C LEU A 482 -11.94 0.98 -1.57
N ALA A 483 -11.89 2.31 -1.70
CA ALA A 483 -11.07 3.01 -2.68
C ALA A 483 -9.58 3.05 -2.30
N ARG A 484 -9.24 2.80 -1.03
CA ARG A 484 -7.86 2.84 -0.53
C ARG A 484 -6.99 1.81 -1.24
N THR A 485 -5.83 2.25 -1.73
CA THR A 485 -4.87 1.39 -2.44
C THR A 485 -4.21 0.40 -1.49
N ALA A 486 -4.07 -0.86 -1.92
CA ALA A 486 -3.48 -1.92 -1.11
C ALA A 486 -2.03 -1.63 -0.67
N GLY A 487 -1.27 -0.88 -1.49
CA GLY A 487 0.11 -0.49 -1.16
C GLY A 487 0.25 0.53 -0.01
N THR A 488 -0.85 1.16 0.43
CA THR A 488 -0.87 2.11 1.56
C THR A 488 -1.30 1.47 2.88
N LEU A 489 -1.65 0.18 2.86
CA LEU A 489 -2.06 -0.55 4.05
C LEU A 489 -0.85 -0.91 4.91
N SER A 490 -1.03 -0.89 6.21
CA SER A 490 -0.07 -1.52 7.13
C SER A 490 -0.08 -3.04 6.97
N GLY A 491 0.99 -3.72 7.43
CA GLY A 491 1.07 -5.17 7.38
C GLY A 491 -0.12 -5.85 8.06
N GLY A 492 -0.51 -5.38 9.25
CA GLY A 492 -1.66 -5.90 9.99
C GLY A 492 -3.00 -5.63 9.29
N GLU A 493 -3.22 -4.44 8.69
CA GLU A 493 -4.42 -4.16 7.90
C GLU A 493 -4.56 -5.12 6.72
N ALA A 494 -3.47 -5.32 5.96
CA ALA A 494 -3.46 -6.22 4.80
C ALA A 494 -3.73 -7.69 5.22
N GLN A 495 -3.16 -8.14 6.32
CA GLN A 495 -3.37 -9.48 6.86
C GLN A 495 -4.83 -9.70 7.28
N ARG A 496 -5.43 -8.73 7.98
CA ARG A 496 -6.84 -8.80 8.40
C ARG A 496 -7.82 -8.76 7.22
N ILE A 497 -7.51 -8.00 6.17
CA ILE A 497 -8.29 -8.05 4.92
C ILE A 497 -8.27 -9.46 4.33
N ARG A 498 -7.12 -10.12 4.28
CA ARG A 498 -7.02 -11.51 3.80
C ARG A 498 -7.80 -12.47 4.69
N LEU A 499 -7.68 -12.31 6.01
CA LEU A 499 -8.45 -13.12 6.96
C LEU A 499 -9.95 -12.97 6.72
N ALA A 500 -10.44 -11.73 6.60
CA ALA A 500 -11.84 -11.46 6.31
C ALA A 500 -12.31 -12.08 4.99
N THR A 501 -11.48 -12.04 3.95
CA THR A 501 -11.77 -12.65 2.63
C THR A 501 -11.85 -14.18 2.74
N GLN A 502 -10.95 -14.82 3.51
CA GLN A 502 -10.96 -16.27 3.69
C GLN A 502 -12.18 -16.75 4.49
N ILE A 503 -12.59 -16.03 5.52
CA ILE A 503 -13.83 -16.33 6.27
C ILE A 503 -15.05 -16.21 5.36
N GLY A 504 -15.07 -15.20 4.49
CA GLY A 504 -16.10 -14.99 3.48
C GLY A 504 -16.26 -16.14 2.49
N SER A 505 -15.20 -16.94 2.27
CA SER A 505 -15.26 -18.13 1.40
C SER A 505 -16.02 -19.31 2.00
N SER A 506 -16.33 -19.28 3.32
CA SER A 506 -17.05 -20.33 4.07
C SER A 506 -16.46 -21.74 3.87
N LEU A 507 -15.15 -21.86 3.68
CA LEU A 507 -14.46 -23.15 3.56
C LEU A 507 -14.50 -23.89 4.89
N THR A 508 -14.70 -25.21 4.85
CA THR A 508 -14.77 -26.10 6.01
C THR A 508 -13.76 -27.22 5.89
N GLY A 509 -13.26 -27.71 7.03
CA GLY A 509 -12.28 -28.82 7.06
C GLY A 509 -10.87 -28.40 6.65
N VAL A 510 -10.55 -27.12 6.66
CA VAL A 510 -9.26 -26.53 6.27
C VAL A 510 -8.40 -26.27 7.51
N LEU A 511 -7.09 -26.32 7.35
CA LEU A 511 -6.12 -25.88 8.34
C LEU A 511 -5.67 -24.45 8.02
N TYR A 512 -6.08 -23.48 8.84
CA TYR A 512 -5.62 -22.10 8.75
C TYR A 512 -4.39 -21.91 9.63
N ILE A 513 -3.34 -21.29 9.10
CA ILE A 513 -2.13 -20.95 9.82
C ILE A 513 -1.91 -19.44 9.69
N LEU A 514 -1.94 -18.73 10.82
CA LEU A 514 -1.82 -17.28 10.89
C LEU A 514 -0.54 -16.87 11.63
N ASP A 515 0.13 -15.82 11.12
CA ASP A 515 1.33 -15.24 11.71
C ASP A 515 0.98 -13.93 12.41
N GLU A 516 0.96 -13.95 13.74
CA GLU A 516 0.75 -12.77 14.61
C GLU A 516 -0.40 -11.84 14.14
N PRO A 517 -1.64 -12.32 14.01
CA PRO A 517 -2.75 -11.54 13.48
C PRO A 517 -3.18 -10.36 14.38
N SER A 518 -2.75 -10.31 15.65
CA SER A 518 -3.03 -9.22 16.59
C SER A 518 -2.15 -7.99 16.37
N ILE A 519 -1.14 -8.05 15.49
CA ILE A 519 -0.19 -6.95 15.25
C ILE A 519 -0.89 -5.64 14.90
N GLY A 520 -0.45 -4.56 15.57
CA GLY A 520 -0.94 -3.20 15.36
C GLY A 520 -2.41 -3.00 15.76
N LEU A 521 -2.99 -3.96 16.52
CA LEU A 521 -4.31 -3.82 17.10
C LEU A 521 -4.27 -3.16 18.48
N HIS A 522 -5.21 -2.28 18.70
CA HIS A 522 -5.56 -1.85 20.03
C HIS A 522 -6.30 -2.99 20.77
N GLN A 523 -6.15 -3.10 22.09
CA GLN A 523 -6.78 -4.18 22.89
C GLN A 523 -8.31 -4.26 22.69
N ARG A 524 -8.98 -3.14 22.49
CA ARG A 524 -10.41 -3.10 22.15
C ARG A 524 -10.76 -3.92 20.91
N ASP A 525 -9.90 -3.86 19.88
CA ASP A 525 -10.16 -4.52 18.59
C ASP A 525 -9.65 -5.96 18.60
N ASN A 526 -8.74 -6.31 19.51
CA ASN A 526 -8.23 -7.68 19.68
C ASN A 526 -9.34 -8.67 20.04
N GLY A 527 -10.28 -8.28 20.91
CA GLY A 527 -11.44 -9.10 21.24
C GLY A 527 -12.32 -9.46 20.02
N LYS A 528 -12.47 -8.51 19.06
CA LYS A 528 -13.18 -8.76 17.79
C LYS A 528 -12.46 -9.81 16.94
N LEU A 529 -11.12 -9.70 16.84
CA LEU A 529 -10.29 -10.65 16.13
C LEU A 529 -10.40 -12.05 16.72
N ILE A 530 -10.25 -12.20 18.04
CA ILE A 530 -10.39 -13.49 18.74
C ILE A 530 -11.76 -14.09 18.48
N GLY A 531 -12.84 -13.31 18.60
CA GLY A 531 -14.20 -13.74 18.26
C GLY A 531 -14.32 -14.25 16.81
N THR A 532 -13.59 -13.63 15.89
CA THR A 532 -13.55 -14.01 14.48
C THR A 532 -12.78 -15.33 14.26
N LEU A 533 -11.65 -15.53 14.93
CA LEU A 533 -10.88 -16.78 14.89
C LEU A 533 -11.70 -17.95 15.47
N LYS A 534 -12.46 -17.71 16.57
CA LYS A 534 -13.38 -18.71 17.12
C LYS A 534 -14.49 -19.08 16.15
N LYS A 535 -15.09 -18.10 15.46
CA LYS A 535 -16.08 -18.37 14.42
C LYS A 535 -15.50 -19.22 13.28
N LEU A 536 -14.25 -18.93 12.86
CA LEU A 536 -13.58 -19.73 11.83
C LEU A 536 -13.37 -21.17 12.28
N ARG A 537 -12.99 -21.39 13.54
CA ARG A 537 -12.93 -22.73 14.19
C ARG A 537 -14.30 -23.40 14.20
N ASP A 538 -15.33 -22.70 14.65
CA ASP A 538 -16.68 -23.23 14.83
C ASP A 538 -17.35 -23.66 13.50
N LEU A 539 -16.85 -23.15 12.37
CA LEU A 539 -17.20 -23.65 11.02
C LEU A 539 -16.59 -25.03 10.71
N GLY A 540 -15.87 -25.66 11.64
CA GLY A 540 -15.24 -26.98 11.45
C GLY A 540 -13.85 -26.90 10.85
N ASN A 541 -13.11 -25.84 11.12
CA ASN A 541 -11.73 -25.65 10.70
C ASN A 541 -10.76 -25.80 11.88
N SER A 542 -9.53 -26.23 11.58
CA SER A 542 -8.43 -26.13 12.51
C SER A 542 -7.73 -24.77 12.32
N VAL A 543 -7.54 -24.05 13.41
CA VAL A 543 -6.92 -22.71 13.36
C VAL A 543 -5.66 -22.71 14.21
N ILE A 544 -4.50 -22.58 13.59
CA ILE A 544 -3.20 -22.46 14.26
C ILE A 544 -2.73 -21.02 14.15
N VAL A 545 -2.42 -20.41 15.27
CA VAL A 545 -1.98 -19.01 15.34
C VAL A 545 -0.62 -18.96 16.02
N VAL A 546 0.38 -18.37 15.34
CA VAL A 546 1.63 -17.99 16.00
C VAL A 546 1.38 -16.66 16.69
N GLU A 547 1.44 -16.62 18.03
CA GLU A 547 1.03 -15.44 18.80
C GLU A 547 1.81 -15.24 20.08
N HIS A 548 1.84 -13.98 20.52
CA HIS A 548 2.47 -13.52 21.75
C HIS A 548 1.51 -12.74 22.65
N ASP A 549 0.31 -12.44 22.16
CA ASP A 549 -0.71 -11.70 22.88
C ASP A 549 -1.33 -12.56 24.00
N GLU A 550 -1.38 -12.00 25.20
CA GLU A 550 -1.88 -12.71 26.38
C GLU A 550 -3.36 -13.08 26.27
N ASP A 551 -4.20 -12.17 25.73
CA ASP A 551 -5.63 -12.40 25.60
C ASP A 551 -5.92 -13.53 24.60
N THR A 552 -5.22 -13.54 23.48
CA THR A 552 -5.33 -14.61 22.48
C THR A 552 -4.89 -15.96 23.05
N MET A 553 -3.83 -15.99 23.84
CA MET A 553 -3.37 -17.22 24.51
C MET A 553 -4.37 -17.73 25.55
N ARG A 554 -4.99 -16.85 26.34
CA ARG A 554 -6.01 -17.22 27.35
C ARG A 554 -7.31 -17.75 26.72
N GLU A 555 -7.65 -17.26 25.55
CA GLU A 555 -8.88 -17.64 24.82
C GLU A 555 -8.67 -18.83 23.87
N ALA A 556 -7.44 -19.36 23.76
CA ALA A 556 -7.13 -20.53 22.96
C ALA A 556 -7.69 -21.83 23.57
N ASP A 557 -8.05 -22.80 22.72
CA ASP A 557 -8.43 -24.14 23.18
C ASP A 557 -7.19 -24.97 23.56
N TYR A 558 -6.02 -24.65 22.96
CA TYR A 558 -4.79 -25.41 23.14
C TYR A 558 -3.56 -24.53 22.86
N ILE A 559 -2.54 -24.67 23.64
CA ILE A 559 -1.27 -23.93 23.48
C ILE A 559 -0.14 -24.93 23.27
N VAL A 560 0.79 -24.59 22.37
CA VAL A 560 2.07 -25.26 22.19
C VAL A 560 3.17 -24.24 22.42
N ASP A 561 3.91 -24.38 23.50
CA ASP A 561 5.02 -23.48 23.86
C ASP A 561 6.34 -24.05 23.33
N VAL A 562 7.00 -23.31 22.44
CA VAL A 562 8.24 -23.68 21.77
C VAL A 562 9.41 -22.94 22.41
N GLY A 563 10.41 -23.65 22.89
CA GLY A 563 11.52 -23.06 23.64
C GLY A 563 12.68 -24.04 23.81
N PRO A 564 13.33 -24.01 25.00
CA PRO A 564 13.20 -23.03 26.10
C PRO A 564 13.86 -21.68 25.81
N GLY A 565 14.75 -21.58 24.82
CA GLY A 565 15.48 -20.39 24.44
C GLY A 565 15.27 -20.03 22.95
N ALA A 566 16.20 -19.25 22.39
CA ALA A 566 16.22 -18.85 21.00
C ALA A 566 17.38 -19.52 20.24
N GLY A 567 17.26 -19.66 18.92
CA GLY A 567 18.30 -20.22 18.05
C GLY A 567 18.70 -21.64 18.47
N ILE A 568 19.97 -21.85 18.76
CA ILE A 568 20.50 -23.17 19.18
C ILE A 568 19.97 -23.63 20.53
N HIS A 569 19.50 -22.72 21.37
CA HIS A 569 18.90 -23.01 22.68
C HIS A 569 17.38 -23.20 22.60
N GLY A 570 16.80 -23.05 21.43
CA GLY A 570 15.38 -23.28 21.13
C GLY A 570 15.13 -24.62 20.48
N GLY A 571 14.01 -24.72 19.79
CA GLY A 571 13.65 -25.86 18.93
C GLY A 571 13.11 -27.08 19.66
N GLU A 572 12.65 -26.93 20.91
CA GLU A 572 12.04 -28.00 21.70
C GLU A 572 10.62 -27.61 22.11
N ILE A 573 9.76 -28.59 22.37
CA ILE A 573 8.45 -28.33 22.97
C ILE A 573 8.62 -28.32 24.50
N VAL A 574 8.31 -27.16 25.11
CA VAL A 574 8.45 -26.94 26.55
C VAL A 574 7.18 -27.34 27.31
N ALA A 575 6.05 -26.93 26.76
CA ALA A 575 4.73 -27.22 27.33
C ALA A 575 3.67 -27.35 26.26
N VAL A 576 2.67 -28.19 26.48
CA VAL A 576 1.48 -28.30 25.64
C VAL A 576 0.26 -28.52 26.53
N GLY A 577 -0.89 -28.05 26.09
CA GLY A 577 -2.14 -28.25 26.83
C GLY A 577 -3.05 -27.04 26.77
N THR A 578 -4.01 -26.97 27.69
CA THR A 578 -4.86 -25.80 27.87
C THR A 578 -4.05 -24.61 28.42
N PRO A 579 -4.58 -23.38 28.32
CA PRO A 579 -3.90 -22.21 28.89
C PRO A 579 -3.54 -22.38 30.38
N GLU A 580 -4.41 -23.06 31.16
CA GLU A 580 -4.23 -23.33 32.58
C GLU A 580 -3.08 -24.33 32.82
N GLU A 581 -3.00 -25.39 31.99
CA GLU A 581 -1.95 -26.40 32.08
C GLU A 581 -0.59 -25.80 31.77
N VAL A 582 -0.51 -24.96 30.71
CA VAL A 582 0.73 -24.25 30.34
C VAL A 582 1.10 -23.21 31.42
N ALA A 583 0.14 -22.48 31.99
CA ALA A 583 0.37 -21.54 33.09
C ALA A 583 0.93 -22.25 34.35
N GLY A 584 0.52 -23.51 34.60
CA GLY A 584 1.03 -24.35 35.67
C GLY A 584 2.44 -24.91 35.45
N CYS A 585 2.96 -24.90 34.22
CA CYS A 585 4.27 -25.46 33.89
C CYS A 585 5.41 -24.56 34.38
N GLU A 586 6.25 -25.05 35.30
CA GLU A 586 7.37 -24.27 35.86
C GLU A 586 8.48 -23.99 34.85
N LYS A 587 8.65 -24.88 33.83
CA LYS A 587 9.68 -24.74 32.81
C LYS A 587 9.30 -23.74 31.71
N SER A 588 8.03 -23.43 31.60
CA SER A 588 7.51 -22.53 30.57
C SER A 588 7.68 -21.06 30.99
N ILE A 589 8.45 -20.30 30.22
CA ILE A 589 8.57 -18.84 30.38
C ILE A 589 7.21 -18.19 30.08
N THR A 590 6.54 -18.61 29.02
CA THR A 590 5.19 -18.17 28.68
C THR A 590 4.22 -18.46 29.82
N GLY A 591 4.27 -19.68 30.41
CA GLY A 591 3.47 -20.05 31.55
C GLY A 591 3.74 -19.20 32.80
N ALA A 592 5.00 -18.77 33.00
CA ALA A 592 5.34 -17.88 34.09
C ALA A 592 4.69 -16.48 33.97
N TYR A 593 4.55 -15.95 32.73
CA TYR A 593 3.82 -14.70 32.49
C TYR A 593 2.30 -14.88 32.56
N LEU A 594 1.74 -15.95 31.98
CA LEU A 594 0.31 -16.26 32.05
C LEU A 594 -0.20 -16.46 33.47
N SER A 595 0.63 -17.06 34.37
CA SER A 595 0.29 -17.26 35.76
C SER A 595 0.58 -16.05 36.67
N GLY A 596 1.20 -14.97 36.12
CA GLY A 596 1.60 -13.83 36.92
C GLY A 596 2.85 -14.05 37.77
N ARG A 597 3.51 -15.23 37.74
CA ARG A 597 4.80 -15.48 38.41
C ARG A 597 5.92 -14.56 37.93
N ARG A 598 5.83 -14.11 36.67
CA ARG A 598 6.66 -13.05 36.10
C ARG A 598 5.75 -11.94 35.57
N SER A 599 6.18 -10.70 35.71
CA SER A 599 5.51 -9.54 35.15
C SER A 599 6.51 -8.42 34.88
N ILE A 600 6.21 -7.53 33.95
CA ILE A 600 6.98 -6.30 33.76
C ILE A 600 6.52 -5.32 34.83
N ALA A 601 7.44 -4.85 35.64
CA ALA A 601 7.13 -3.99 36.79
C ALA A 601 6.73 -2.57 36.32
N VAL A 602 5.74 -1.97 36.98
CA VAL A 602 5.43 -0.56 36.88
C VAL A 602 6.53 0.25 37.58
N PRO A 603 7.10 1.30 36.96
CA PRO A 603 8.11 2.14 37.60
C PRO A 603 7.56 2.79 38.88
N LYS A 604 8.34 2.79 39.97
CA LYS A 604 7.95 3.40 41.26
C LYS A 604 7.83 4.92 41.16
N SER A 605 8.53 5.55 40.24
CA SER A 605 8.49 6.99 39.98
C SER A 605 8.60 7.26 38.50
N ARG A 606 7.88 8.27 37.98
CA ARG A 606 7.95 8.73 36.60
C ARG A 606 8.95 9.89 36.50
N ARG A 607 9.70 9.96 35.36
CA ARG A 607 10.57 11.12 35.11
C ARG A 607 9.72 12.33 34.77
N SER A 608 10.05 13.48 35.36
CA SER A 608 9.43 14.77 35.06
C SER A 608 9.97 15.45 33.79
N GLY A 609 11.01 14.83 33.18
CA GLY A 609 11.73 15.45 32.08
C GLY A 609 12.72 16.54 32.54
N ASN A 610 13.27 17.26 31.58
CA ASN A 610 14.24 18.34 31.78
C ASN A 610 13.62 19.75 31.88
N GLY A 611 12.28 19.85 31.93
CA GLY A 611 11.51 21.10 31.97
C GLY A 611 11.24 21.74 30.61
N ASN A 612 11.80 21.20 29.52
CA ASN A 612 11.55 21.65 28.17
C ASN A 612 10.52 20.75 27.46
N PHE A 613 9.81 21.32 26.50
CA PHE A 613 8.78 20.61 25.72
C PHE A 613 9.03 20.80 24.24
N LEU A 614 8.75 19.77 23.48
CA LEU A 614 8.60 19.85 22.04
C LEU A 614 7.10 19.98 21.75
N ARG A 615 6.68 21.13 21.21
CA ARG A 615 5.27 21.46 21.02
C ARG A 615 4.92 21.42 19.55
N ILE A 616 3.97 20.57 19.17
CA ILE A 616 3.39 20.48 17.82
C ILE A 616 2.12 21.32 17.84
N VAL A 617 2.01 22.33 16.96
CA VAL A 617 0.87 23.25 16.91
C VAL A 617 0.17 23.10 15.56
N GLY A 618 -1.15 22.88 15.60
CA GLY A 618 -2.00 22.83 14.43
C GLY A 618 -1.74 21.67 13.49
N ALA A 619 -1.55 20.44 14.02
CA ALA A 619 -1.34 19.24 13.21
C ALA A 619 -2.62 18.84 12.47
N GLU A 620 -2.59 18.85 11.11
CA GLU A 620 -3.76 18.66 10.23
C GLU A 620 -3.46 17.70 9.06
N GLU A 621 -2.58 16.73 9.25
CA GLU A 621 -2.25 15.73 8.22
C GLU A 621 -3.22 14.55 8.27
N ASN A 622 -3.72 14.09 7.13
CA ASN A 622 -4.67 12.99 6.97
C ASN A 622 -5.96 13.25 7.79
N ASN A 623 -6.22 12.42 8.82
CA ASN A 623 -7.40 12.52 9.67
C ASN A 623 -7.23 13.42 10.90
N LEU A 624 -6.06 14.03 11.12
CA LEU A 624 -5.82 14.91 12.26
C LEU A 624 -6.64 16.20 12.20
N LYS A 625 -7.29 16.54 13.29
CA LYS A 625 -8.23 17.65 13.39
C LYS A 625 -7.61 18.91 14.02
N LYS A 626 -6.50 19.39 13.44
CA LYS A 626 -5.79 20.60 13.85
C LYS A 626 -5.40 20.57 15.35
N ILE A 627 -4.83 19.46 15.78
CA ILE A 627 -4.53 19.23 17.20
C ILE A 627 -3.20 19.87 17.62
N ASN A 628 -3.11 20.19 18.92
CA ASN A 628 -1.89 20.64 19.59
C ASN A 628 -1.42 19.54 20.54
N VAL A 629 -0.12 19.23 20.53
CA VAL A 629 0.46 18.16 21.33
C VAL A 629 1.79 18.59 21.90
N ASP A 630 1.98 18.43 23.23
CA ASP A 630 3.21 18.72 23.93
C ASP A 630 3.91 17.40 24.29
N ILE A 631 5.20 17.27 23.97
CA ILE A 631 6.04 16.12 24.28
C ILE A 631 7.13 16.60 25.26
N PRO A 632 7.14 16.12 26.52
CA PRO A 632 8.18 16.50 27.47
C PRO A 632 9.53 15.90 27.05
N LEU A 633 10.59 16.72 27.05
CA LEU A 633 11.94 16.27 26.69
C LEU A 633 12.65 15.58 27.86
N GLY A 634 13.49 14.60 27.53
CA GLY A 634 14.20 13.78 28.53
C GLY A 634 13.30 12.73 29.18
N THR A 635 12.22 12.34 28.55
CA THR A 635 11.26 11.33 29.04
C THR A 635 11.10 10.18 28.06
N PHE A 636 10.52 9.10 28.56
CA PHE A 636 9.97 8.02 27.77
C PHE A 636 8.48 8.25 27.56
N THR A 637 8.11 8.72 26.38
CA THR A 637 6.72 9.04 26.00
C THR A 637 6.17 7.95 25.10
N ALA A 638 4.97 7.42 25.40
CA ALA A 638 4.25 6.52 24.52
C ALA A 638 3.05 7.22 23.86
N VAL A 639 2.87 7.01 22.56
CA VAL A 639 1.75 7.51 21.76
C VAL A 639 0.80 6.35 21.49
N THR A 640 -0.40 6.45 22.03
CA THR A 640 -1.40 5.37 22.08
C THR A 640 -2.68 5.75 21.35
N GLY A 641 -3.63 4.85 21.30
CA GLY A 641 -4.95 5.05 20.70
C GLY A 641 -5.34 3.92 19.75
N VAL A 642 -6.61 3.89 19.37
CA VAL A 642 -7.16 2.85 18.48
C VAL A 642 -6.49 2.83 17.10
N SER A 643 -6.64 1.73 16.37
CA SER A 643 -6.11 1.62 15.00
C SER A 643 -6.75 2.70 14.12
N GLY A 644 -5.93 3.38 13.28
CA GLY A 644 -6.42 4.48 12.44
C GLY A 644 -6.69 5.81 13.14
N SER A 645 -6.37 5.99 14.43
CA SER A 645 -6.61 7.25 15.17
C SER A 645 -5.71 8.42 14.78
N GLY A 646 -4.67 8.20 13.95
CA GLY A 646 -3.78 9.26 13.46
C GLY A 646 -2.38 9.28 14.08
N LYS A 647 -1.98 8.28 14.88
CA LYS A 647 -0.67 8.17 15.53
C LYS A 647 0.51 8.34 14.56
N SER A 648 0.52 7.55 13.49
CA SER A 648 1.59 7.60 12.49
C SER A 648 1.58 8.90 11.68
N SER A 649 0.41 9.53 11.49
CA SER A 649 0.30 10.85 10.85
C SER A 649 0.96 11.92 11.72
N LEU A 650 0.72 11.91 13.04
CA LEU A 650 1.31 12.85 13.99
C LEU A 650 2.82 12.66 14.13
N ILE A 651 3.25 11.43 14.37
CA ILE A 651 4.65 11.12 14.73
C ILE A 651 5.53 10.94 13.49
N ASN A 652 5.13 10.09 12.52
CA ASN A 652 5.99 9.77 11.38
C ASN A 652 5.88 10.83 10.28
N SER A 653 4.65 11.28 9.93
CA SER A 653 4.47 12.21 8.82
C SER A 653 4.77 13.67 9.20
N ILE A 654 4.42 14.10 10.40
CA ILE A 654 4.66 15.48 10.86
C ILE A 654 5.96 15.57 11.66
N LEU A 655 6.00 14.98 12.86
CA LEU A 655 7.10 15.19 13.80
C LEU A 655 8.44 14.74 13.24
N TYR A 656 8.54 13.46 12.86
CA TYR A 656 9.81 12.90 12.36
C TYR A 656 10.31 13.63 11.14
N ARG A 657 9.45 13.85 10.13
CA ARG A 657 9.89 14.50 8.88
C ARG A 657 10.31 15.95 9.09
N THR A 658 9.65 16.68 10.00
CA THR A 658 10.06 18.05 10.34
C THR A 658 11.43 18.05 11.02
N LEU A 659 11.60 17.22 12.07
CA LEU A 659 12.87 17.14 12.80
C LEU A 659 14.01 16.62 11.90
N ALA A 660 13.75 15.63 11.04
CA ALA A 660 14.76 15.12 10.12
C ALA A 660 15.20 16.17 9.10
N ARG A 661 14.27 16.99 8.60
CA ARG A 661 14.61 18.11 7.71
C ARG A 661 15.44 19.16 8.42
N ASP A 662 15.02 19.58 9.62
CA ASP A 662 15.57 20.77 10.27
C ASP A 662 16.84 20.44 11.10
N LEU A 663 16.90 19.29 11.76
CA LEU A 663 18.06 18.87 12.57
C LEU A 663 19.08 18.05 11.75
N ASN A 664 18.59 17.07 10.99
CA ASN A 664 19.48 16.15 10.25
C ASN A 664 19.76 16.62 8.81
N ARG A 665 19.17 17.74 8.37
CA ARG A 665 19.28 18.27 6.99
C ARG A 665 18.86 17.26 5.93
N ALA A 666 17.90 16.38 6.28
CA ALA A 666 17.37 15.38 5.36
C ALA A 666 16.41 16.03 4.37
N ILE A 667 16.39 15.53 3.13
CA ILE A 667 15.43 15.97 2.13
C ILE A 667 14.11 15.24 2.40
N MET A 668 13.30 15.81 3.30
CA MET A 668 11.99 15.28 3.69
C MET A 668 10.93 16.38 3.70
N TYR A 669 9.69 16.00 3.36
CA TYR A 669 8.56 16.92 3.33
C TYR A 669 7.63 16.58 4.48
N PRO A 670 7.51 17.47 5.48
CA PRO A 670 6.57 17.30 6.58
C PRO A 670 5.12 17.29 6.09
N GLY A 671 4.27 16.57 6.84
CA GLY A 671 2.84 16.68 6.74
C GLY A 671 2.34 18.06 7.17
N LYS A 672 1.05 18.31 6.96
CA LYS A 672 0.43 19.61 7.22
C LYS A 672 0.40 19.94 8.72
N VAL A 673 1.13 20.98 9.11
CA VAL A 673 1.28 21.48 10.48
C VAL A 673 1.55 22.98 10.44
N GLU A 674 1.07 23.71 11.44
CA GLU A 674 1.35 25.16 11.53
C GLU A 674 2.81 25.40 11.89
N ARG A 675 3.29 24.83 13.00
CA ARG A 675 4.67 24.95 13.46
C ARG A 675 5.02 23.88 14.50
N ILE A 676 6.31 23.68 14.72
CA ILE A 676 6.86 22.88 15.83
C ILE A 676 7.82 23.78 16.61
N GLU A 677 7.62 23.87 17.92
CA GLU A 677 8.44 24.68 18.84
C GLU A 677 9.29 23.78 19.73
N GLY A 678 10.43 24.29 20.25
CA GLY A 678 11.31 23.57 21.18
C GLY A 678 12.36 22.68 20.48
N MET A 679 12.53 22.77 19.16
CA MET A 679 13.52 22.01 18.39
C MET A 679 14.97 22.38 18.75
N GLU A 680 15.20 23.59 19.25
CA GLU A 680 16.52 24.11 19.66
C GLU A 680 17.12 23.34 20.83
N HIS A 681 16.33 22.58 21.57
CA HIS A 681 16.77 21.73 22.68
C HIS A 681 17.31 20.36 22.22
N LEU A 682 17.17 20.04 20.93
CA LEU A 682 17.53 18.75 20.32
C LEU A 682 18.69 18.92 19.37
N ASP A 683 19.57 17.90 19.28
CA ASP A 683 20.69 17.88 18.33
C ASP A 683 20.40 17.04 17.08
N LYS A 684 19.61 15.98 17.19
CA LYS A 684 19.25 15.10 16.08
C LYS A 684 18.00 14.27 16.39
N VAL A 685 17.37 13.75 15.33
CA VAL A 685 16.30 12.76 15.40
C VAL A 685 16.74 11.43 14.79
N ILE A 686 16.35 10.33 15.43
CA ILE A 686 16.61 8.97 14.97
C ILE A 686 15.27 8.25 14.92
N SER A 687 14.87 7.78 13.72
CA SER A 687 13.69 6.95 13.55
C SER A 687 14.09 5.49 13.41
N ILE A 688 13.43 4.63 14.16
CA ILE A 688 13.63 3.18 14.21
C ILE A 688 12.29 2.51 13.86
N ASP A 689 12.14 2.17 12.60
CA ASP A 689 10.97 1.53 12.01
C ASP A 689 11.24 0.06 11.62
N GLN A 690 10.21 -0.65 11.21
CA GLN A 690 10.27 -2.05 10.79
C GLN A 690 10.78 -2.25 9.35
N SER A 691 11.18 -1.18 8.64
CA SER A 691 11.70 -1.29 7.29
C SER A 691 13.00 -2.11 7.27
N PRO A 692 13.24 -2.91 6.20
CA PRO A 692 14.47 -3.71 6.09
C PRO A 692 15.74 -2.87 6.23
N ILE A 693 16.80 -3.42 6.83
CA ILE A 693 18.12 -2.77 6.94
C ILE A 693 18.86 -2.67 5.60
N GLY A 694 18.26 -3.15 4.53
CA GLY A 694 18.74 -3.06 3.16
C GLY A 694 17.86 -3.87 2.21
N ARG A 695 17.91 -3.54 0.92
CA ARG A 695 17.05 -4.15 -0.12
C ARG A 695 17.71 -5.31 -0.86
N THR A 696 19.00 -5.56 -0.64
CA THR A 696 19.75 -6.57 -1.36
C THR A 696 20.22 -7.70 -0.44
N PRO A 697 20.47 -8.90 -0.94
CA PRO A 697 21.04 -10.01 -0.17
C PRO A 697 22.40 -9.71 0.46
N ARG A 698 23.12 -8.67 0.00
CA ARG A 698 24.43 -8.20 0.52
C ARG A 698 24.29 -7.45 1.86
N SER A 699 23.13 -6.84 2.10
CA SER A 699 22.87 -6.16 3.36
C SER A 699 22.66 -7.21 4.47
N ASN A 700 23.31 -7.05 5.60
CA ASN A 700 23.21 -7.95 6.74
C ASN A 700 23.53 -7.20 8.06
N PRO A 701 23.28 -7.80 9.23
CA PRO A 701 23.55 -7.16 10.53
C PRO A 701 25.00 -6.66 10.67
N ALA A 702 26.00 -7.43 10.19
CA ALA A 702 27.41 -7.02 10.28
C ALA A 702 27.72 -5.77 9.45
N THR A 703 27.13 -5.65 8.23
CA THR A 703 27.36 -4.47 7.39
C THR A 703 26.66 -3.24 7.94
N TYR A 704 25.46 -3.41 8.47
CA TYR A 704 24.65 -2.31 9.00
C TYR A 704 25.22 -1.70 10.29
N THR A 705 25.66 -2.55 11.23
CA THR A 705 26.30 -2.12 12.50
C THR A 705 27.75 -1.64 12.33
N GLY A 706 28.32 -1.76 11.11
CA GLY A 706 29.73 -1.49 10.87
C GLY A 706 30.69 -2.54 11.45
N LEU A 707 30.19 -3.65 12.00
CA LEU A 707 30.96 -4.79 12.50
C LEU A 707 31.80 -5.42 11.38
N PHE A 708 31.27 -5.49 10.16
CA PHE A 708 31.93 -6.09 9.02
C PHE A 708 33.22 -5.37 8.60
N ALA A 709 33.30 -4.06 8.80
CA ALA A 709 34.53 -3.30 8.55
C ALA A 709 35.67 -3.76 9.48
N ASP A 710 35.38 -3.93 10.77
CA ASP A 710 36.35 -4.41 11.77
C ASP A 710 36.77 -5.85 11.51
N ILE A 711 35.81 -6.73 11.11
CA ILE A 711 36.12 -8.11 10.71
C ILE A 711 37.06 -8.14 9.49
N ARG A 712 36.81 -7.35 8.45
CA ARG A 712 37.69 -7.28 7.27
C ARG A 712 39.08 -6.76 7.63
N ASN A 713 39.18 -5.77 8.50
CA ASN A 713 40.46 -5.26 8.99
C ASN A 713 41.21 -6.36 9.75
N LEU A 714 40.55 -7.13 10.63
CA LEU A 714 41.15 -8.24 11.36
C LEU A 714 41.72 -9.29 10.38
N TYR A 715 40.93 -9.72 9.38
CA TYR A 715 41.40 -10.71 8.40
C TYR A 715 42.59 -10.22 7.58
N SER A 716 42.62 -8.94 7.21
CA SER A 716 43.76 -8.35 6.48
C SER A 716 45.06 -8.32 7.31
N GLN A 717 44.95 -8.40 8.64
CA GLN A 717 46.13 -8.43 9.55
C GLN A 717 46.65 -9.86 9.80
N THR A 718 46.00 -10.90 9.33
CA THR A 718 46.47 -12.28 9.47
C THR A 718 47.77 -12.49 8.72
N ARG A 719 48.59 -13.45 9.18
CA ARG A 719 49.88 -13.78 8.52
C ARG A 719 49.69 -14.18 7.06
N GLU A 720 48.66 -14.98 6.78
CA GLU A 720 48.36 -15.46 5.43
C GLU A 720 47.95 -14.32 4.50
N ALA A 721 47.09 -13.39 4.97
CA ALA A 721 46.67 -12.23 4.20
C ALA A 721 47.84 -11.31 3.88
N LYS A 722 48.72 -11.04 4.86
CA LYS A 722 49.92 -10.23 4.66
C LYS A 722 50.90 -10.87 3.67
N ALA A 723 51.12 -12.19 3.78
CA ALA A 723 51.98 -12.93 2.86
C ALA A 723 51.46 -12.90 1.41
N LYS A 724 50.13 -12.86 1.19
CA LYS A 724 49.49 -12.76 -0.12
C LYS A 724 49.21 -11.30 -0.57
N GLY A 725 49.60 -10.29 0.23
CA GLY A 725 49.31 -8.89 -0.07
C GLY A 725 47.83 -8.49 -0.06
N TYR A 726 47.01 -9.19 0.72
CA TYR A 726 45.57 -8.98 0.77
C TYR A 726 45.18 -7.88 1.76
N GLY A 727 44.72 -6.74 1.24
CA GLY A 727 44.15 -5.65 2.05
C GLY A 727 42.67 -5.90 2.43
N PRO A 728 42.07 -5.02 3.25
CA PRO A 728 40.64 -5.18 3.71
C PRO A 728 39.62 -5.27 2.58
N GLY A 729 39.94 -4.69 1.40
CA GLY A 729 39.04 -4.78 0.22
C GLY A 729 38.90 -6.20 -0.32
N ARG A 730 39.90 -7.07 -0.16
CA ARG A 730 39.85 -8.47 -0.57
C ARG A 730 38.79 -9.26 0.15
N PHE A 731 38.54 -8.90 1.39
CA PHE A 731 37.55 -9.53 2.26
C PHE A 731 36.14 -8.91 2.16
N SER A 732 35.90 -8.04 1.16
CA SER A 732 34.58 -7.46 0.88
C SER A 732 33.88 -8.22 -0.23
N PHE A 733 32.66 -8.66 0.02
CA PHE A 733 31.81 -9.26 -1.03
C PHE A 733 31.20 -8.20 -1.97
N ASN A 734 31.38 -6.90 -1.69
CA ASN A 734 30.92 -5.80 -2.56
C ASN A 734 31.98 -5.35 -3.58
N VAL A 735 33.25 -5.74 -3.39
CA VAL A 735 34.38 -5.27 -4.20
C VAL A 735 34.95 -6.45 -5.02
N ARG A 736 35.29 -6.18 -6.28
CA ARG A 736 35.95 -7.16 -7.15
C ARG A 736 37.28 -7.62 -6.57
N GLY A 737 37.63 -8.87 -6.86
CA GLY A 737 38.91 -9.49 -6.50
C GLY A 737 38.79 -10.56 -5.42
N GLY A 738 37.96 -10.37 -4.38
CA GLY A 738 37.77 -11.38 -3.32
C GLY A 738 36.40 -12.07 -3.36
N ARG A 739 35.41 -11.46 -4.00
CA ARG A 739 34.08 -11.99 -4.13
C ARG A 739 33.96 -13.06 -5.21
N CYS A 740 32.92 -13.87 -5.15
CA CYS A 740 32.52 -14.73 -6.26
C CYS A 740 31.96 -13.86 -7.40
N GLU A 741 32.59 -13.89 -8.56
CA GLU A 741 32.16 -13.05 -9.68
C GLU A 741 30.88 -13.60 -10.38
N ALA A 742 30.55 -14.91 -10.22
CA ALA A 742 29.34 -15.51 -10.80
C ALA A 742 28.04 -15.00 -10.15
N CYS A 743 28.05 -14.68 -8.86
CA CYS A 743 26.93 -14.07 -8.14
C CYS A 743 27.24 -12.68 -7.62
N GLU A 744 28.37 -12.10 -8.04
CA GLU A 744 28.86 -10.80 -7.61
C GLU A 744 28.90 -10.55 -6.09
N GLY A 745 29.00 -11.62 -5.30
CA GLY A 745 29.04 -11.58 -3.85
C GLY A 745 27.68 -11.73 -3.16
N ASP A 746 26.59 -11.92 -3.89
CA ASP A 746 25.26 -12.14 -3.31
C ASP A 746 25.11 -13.51 -2.64
N GLY A 747 25.88 -14.51 -3.11
CA GLY A 747 25.76 -15.91 -2.67
C GLY A 747 24.57 -16.62 -3.32
N VAL A 748 23.63 -15.88 -3.88
CA VAL A 748 22.43 -16.37 -4.57
C VAL A 748 22.34 -15.73 -5.96
N LYS A 749 21.60 -16.35 -6.86
CA LYS A 749 21.19 -15.80 -8.14
C LYS A 749 19.69 -15.52 -8.08
N CYS A 750 19.29 -14.32 -8.45
CA CYS A 750 17.90 -13.98 -8.62
C CYS A 750 17.43 -14.42 -10.01
N ILE A 751 16.37 -15.18 -10.07
CA ILE A 751 15.68 -15.55 -11.30
C ILE A 751 14.40 -14.71 -11.33
N GLU A 752 14.39 -13.69 -12.18
CA GLU A 752 13.23 -12.82 -12.35
C GLU A 752 12.09 -13.60 -13.04
N MET A 753 10.95 -13.64 -12.40
CA MET A 753 9.75 -14.31 -12.86
C MET A 753 8.69 -13.25 -13.20
N ASN A 754 8.47 -12.98 -14.48
CA ASN A 754 7.61 -11.87 -14.97
C ASN A 754 6.21 -11.80 -14.34
N PHE A 755 5.61 -12.91 -13.93
CA PHE A 755 4.25 -12.97 -13.36
C PHE A 755 4.20 -13.61 -11.96
N LEU A 756 5.33 -14.11 -11.46
CA LEU A 756 5.48 -14.76 -10.15
C LEU A 756 6.53 -14.01 -9.33
N PRO A 757 6.58 -14.21 -8.01
CA PRO A 757 7.66 -13.67 -7.18
C PRO A 757 9.02 -14.19 -7.65
N ASP A 758 10.04 -13.33 -7.61
CA ASP A 758 11.41 -13.70 -7.96
C ASP A 758 11.92 -14.83 -7.10
N VAL A 759 12.62 -15.78 -7.73
CA VAL A 759 13.18 -16.95 -7.06
C VAL A 759 14.68 -16.75 -6.84
N TYR A 760 15.11 -16.94 -5.60
CA TYR A 760 16.51 -16.87 -5.21
C TYR A 760 17.10 -18.26 -5.06
N VAL A 761 18.04 -18.61 -5.95
CA VAL A 761 18.71 -19.94 -5.95
C VAL A 761 20.17 -19.77 -5.50
N LYS A 762 20.67 -20.69 -4.67
CA LYS A 762 22.09 -20.69 -4.27
C LYS A 762 23.01 -20.68 -5.49
N CYS A 763 24.03 -19.85 -5.47
CA CYS A 763 25.01 -19.77 -6.56
C CYS A 763 25.77 -21.10 -6.72
N ASP A 764 25.77 -21.66 -7.93
CA ASP A 764 26.38 -22.95 -8.26
C ASP A 764 27.90 -22.97 -8.08
N VAL A 765 28.55 -21.79 -8.28
CA VAL A 765 30.01 -21.62 -8.21
C VAL A 765 30.48 -21.55 -6.76
N CYS A 766 29.94 -20.60 -5.97
CA CYS A 766 30.39 -20.43 -4.58
C CYS A 766 29.53 -21.23 -3.58
N LYS A 767 28.45 -21.88 -4.00
CA LYS A 767 27.52 -22.66 -3.17
C LYS A 767 27.01 -21.86 -1.96
N GLY A 768 26.71 -20.56 -2.18
CA GLY A 768 26.25 -19.65 -1.12
C GLY A 768 27.36 -18.92 -0.35
N LYS A 769 28.63 -19.27 -0.53
CA LYS A 769 29.76 -18.74 0.28
C LYS A 769 30.17 -17.30 -0.04
N ARG A 770 29.65 -16.66 -1.07
CA ARG A 770 29.87 -15.25 -1.47
C ARG A 770 31.27 -14.91 -1.97
N TYR A 771 32.31 -15.66 -1.61
CA TYR A 771 33.72 -15.41 -1.89
C TYR A 771 34.31 -16.42 -2.85
N ASN A 772 35.41 -16.07 -3.46
CA ASN A 772 36.27 -17.01 -4.19
C ASN A 772 37.11 -17.89 -3.23
N ARG A 773 37.65 -18.97 -3.74
CA ARG A 773 38.40 -19.95 -2.95
C ARG A 773 39.62 -19.33 -2.24
N ASP A 774 40.39 -18.51 -2.95
CA ASP A 774 41.63 -17.93 -2.41
C ASP A 774 41.38 -17.00 -1.18
N THR A 775 40.22 -16.32 -1.15
CA THR A 775 39.81 -15.51 -0.01
C THR A 775 39.36 -16.38 1.16
N LEU A 776 38.68 -17.51 0.89
CA LEU A 776 38.22 -18.45 1.91
C LEU A 776 39.37 -19.28 2.52
N ASP A 777 40.50 -19.39 1.83
CA ASP A 777 41.70 -20.08 2.37
C ASP A 777 42.32 -19.30 3.53
N VAL A 778 42.15 -17.96 3.60
CA VAL A 778 42.63 -17.14 4.71
C VAL A 778 41.78 -17.38 5.95
N LYS A 779 42.40 -17.79 7.06
CA LYS A 779 41.71 -18.15 8.29
C LYS A 779 42.18 -17.32 9.49
N TYR A 780 41.24 -17.01 10.38
CA TYR A 780 41.51 -16.50 11.71
C TYR A 780 40.95 -17.45 12.75
N LYS A 781 41.78 -17.91 13.72
CA LYS A 781 41.40 -18.98 14.67
C LYS A 781 40.74 -20.20 13.97
N GLY A 782 41.23 -20.57 12.80
CA GLY A 782 40.75 -21.74 12.02
C GLY A 782 39.47 -21.51 11.20
N LYS A 783 38.85 -20.34 11.25
CA LYS A 783 37.61 -19.98 10.54
C LYS A 783 37.87 -19.02 9.39
N SER A 784 37.26 -19.26 8.23
CA SER A 784 37.26 -18.32 7.10
C SER A 784 36.29 -17.16 7.39
N ILE A 785 36.37 -16.10 6.58
CA ILE A 785 35.46 -14.96 6.72
C ILE A 785 33.99 -15.37 6.50
N TYR A 786 33.72 -16.35 5.66
CA TYR A 786 32.39 -16.91 5.46
C TYR A 786 31.91 -17.64 6.73
N ASP A 787 32.74 -18.48 7.34
CA ASP A 787 32.36 -19.20 8.56
C ASP A 787 32.01 -18.23 9.70
N VAL A 788 32.67 -17.07 9.77
CA VAL A 788 32.37 -16.02 10.75
C VAL A 788 31.02 -15.34 10.46
N LEU A 789 30.71 -15.12 9.19
CA LEU A 789 29.39 -14.57 8.81
C LEU A 789 28.24 -15.54 9.10
N GLU A 790 28.50 -16.85 9.10
CA GLU A 790 27.52 -17.89 9.45
C GLU A 790 27.36 -18.14 10.96
N MET A 791 28.26 -17.60 11.79
CA MET A 791 28.14 -17.68 13.25
C MET A 791 26.93 -16.88 13.73
N SER A 792 26.27 -17.34 14.78
CA SER A 792 25.35 -16.52 15.55
C SER A 792 26.09 -15.37 16.24
N VAL A 793 25.34 -14.33 16.63
CA VAL A 793 25.89 -13.21 17.42
C VAL A 793 26.52 -13.73 18.73
N GLU A 794 25.87 -14.68 19.39
CA GLU A 794 26.34 -15.30 20.63
C GLU A 794 27.67 -16.06 20.44
N GLU A 795 27.77 -16.89 19.40
CA GLU A 795 29.01 -17.57 19.01
C GLU A 795 30.12 -16.57 18.67
N GLY A 796 29.75 -15.48 17.98
CA GLY A 796 30.67 -14.40 17.63
C GLY A 796 31.25 -13.68 18.85
N ILE A 797 30.47 -13.46 19.91
CA ILE A 797 30.97 -12.87 21.16
C ILE A 797 32.10 -13.72 21.75
N SER A 798 31.90 -15.03 21.80
CA SER A 798 32.91 -15.97 22.34
C SER A 798 34.11 -16.09 21.40
N PHE A 799 33.87 -16.10 20.07
CA PHE A 799 34.97 -16.23 19.08
C PHE A 799 35.93 -15.04 19.06
N PHE A 800 35.38 -13.83 19.21
CA PHE A 800 36.13 -12.58 19.21
C PHE A 800 36.57 -12.16 20.61
N ASP A 801 36.64 -13.10 21.56
CA ASP A 801 37.16 -12.80 22.88
C ASP A 801 38.57 -12.18 22.81
N GLY A 802 38.78 -11.11 23.60
CA GLY A 802 40.00 -10.29 23.60
C GLY A 802 40.03 -9.19 22.54
N LEU A 803 38.94 -8.95 21.76
CA LEU A 803 38.84 -7.86 20.77
C LEU A 803 37.69 -6.87 21.12
N PRO A 804 37.95 -5.87 21.98
CA PRO A 804 36.91 -5.02 22.58
C PRO A 804 36.02 -4.28 21.58
N ALA A 805 36.57 -3.88 20.42
CA ALA A 805 35.81 -3.17 19.39
C ALA A 805 34.73 -4.06 18.76
N LEU A 806 35.04 -5.32 18.46
CA LEU A 806 34.12 -6.31 17.90
C LEU A 806 33.12 -6.77 18.96
N GLN A 807 33.61 -7.07 20.17
CA GLN A 807 32.76 -7.53 21.27
C GLN A 807 31.68 -6.50 21.63
N ARG A 808 32.01 -5.21 21.70
CA ARG A 808 31.04 -4.15 22.02
C ARG A 808 29.86 -4.14 21.05
N LYS A 809 30.11 -4.23 19.73
CA LYS A 809 29.07 -4.24 18.72
C LYS A 809 28.22 -5.51 18.76
N LEU A 810 28.84 -6.65 19.03
CA LEU A 810 28.12 -7.92 19.19
C LEU A 810 27.28 -7.93 20.47
N MET A 811 27.82 -7.39 21.59
CA MET A 811 27.07 -7.26 22.85
C MET A 811 25.81 -6.38 22.68
N THR A 812 25.87 -5.27 21.92
CA THR A 812 24.66 -4.47 21.67
C THR A 812 23.62 -5.23 20.88
N LEU A 813 24.00 -6.10 19.94
CA LEU A 813 23.07 -6.99 19.24
C LEU A 813 22.50 -8.06 20.19
N PHE A 814 23.31 -8.59 21.07
CA PHE A 814 22.88 -9.56 22.09
C PHE A 814 21.90 -8.93 23.10
N ASP A 815 22.21 -7.74 23.60
CA ASP A 815 21.39 -6.99 24.56
C ASP A 815 19.98 -6.72 24.04
N VAL A 816 19.82 -6.47 22.75
CA VAL A 816 18.49 -6.29 22.12
C VAL A 816 17.77 -7.62 21.82
N GLY A 817 18.29 -8.74 22.33
CA GLY A 817 17.69 -10.07 22.15
C GLY A 817 17.94 -10.71 20.77
N LEU A 818 18.99 -10.31 20.06
CA LEU A 818 19.36 -10.86 18.75
C LEU A 818 20.58 -11.81 18.82
N GLY A 819 20.82 -12.47 19.96
CA GLY A 819 21.90 -13.42 20.13
C GLY A 819 21.88 -14.59 19.14
N TYR A 820 20.69 -14.98 18.71
CA TYR A 820 20.45 -16.14 17.84
C TYR A 820 20.62 -15.87 16.33
N ILE A 821 20.55 -14.61 15.85
CA ILE A 821 20.69 -14.33 14.43
C ILE A 821 22.12 -14.54 13.94
N LYS A 822 22.30 -14.92 12.69
CA LYS A 822 23.63 -15.02 12.10
C LYS A 822 24.20 -13.63 11.80
N ILE A 823 25.49 -13.43 12.05
CA ILE A 823 26.21 -12.18 11.80
C ILE A 823 26.05 -11.71 10.35
N GLY A 824 26.10 -12.63 9.39
CA GLY A 824 25.93 -12.40 7.95
C GLY A 824 24.55 -12.70 7.38
N GLN A 825 23.51 -12.84 8.21
CA GLN A 825 22.15 -13.12 7.78
C GLN A 825 21.64 -12.05 6.82
N SER A 826 21.11 -12.45 5.65
CA SER A 826 20.61 -11.52 4.66
C SER A 826 19.47 -10.65 5.24
N SER A 827 19.46 -9.36 4.94
CA SER A 827 18.38 -8.44 5.34
C SER A 827 17.00 -8.87 4.83
N THR A 828 16.95 -9.59 3.70
CA THR A 828 15.70 -10.09 3.11
C THR A 828 15.07 -11.25 3.89
N THR A 829 15.84 -11.89 4.77
CA THR A 829 15.38 -13.00 5.62
C THR A 829 15.09 -12.59 7.06
N LEU A 830 15.40 -11.36 7.44
CA LEU A 830 15.05 -10.81 8.75
C LEU A 830 13.57 -10.44 8.80
N SER A 831 12.93 -10.71 9.93
CA SER A 831 11.61 -10.16 10.23
C SER A 831 11.68 -8.64 10.45
N GLY A 832 10.54 -7.94 10.35
CA GLY A 832 10.48 -6.49 10.59
C GLY A 832 10.98 -6.11 11.98
N GLY A 833 10.61 -6.88 13.02
CA GLY A 833 11.07 -6.67 14.38
C GLY A 833 12.56 -6.94 14.59
N GLU A 834 13.14 -7.96 13.92
CA GLU A 834 14.59 -8.19 13.93
C GLU A 834 15.35 -7.04 13.26
N ALA A 835 14.88 -6.58 12.10
CA ALA A 835 15.49 -5.43 11.41
C ALA A 835 15.45 -4.16 12.28
N GLN A 836 14.35 -3.91 12.97
CA GLN A 836 14.19 -2.79 13.90
C GLN A 836 15.17 -2.89 15.08
N ARG A 837 15.32 -4.08 15.67
CA ARG A 837 16.28 -4.31 16.77
C ARG A 837 17.74 -4.17 16.32
N VAL A 838 18.10 -4.55 15.08
CA VAL A 838 19.44 -4.29 14.52
C VAL A 838 19.70 -2.77 14.41
N LYS A 839 18.69 -1.99 13.98
CA LYS A 839 18.79 -0.52 13.95
C LYS A 839 18.99 0.05 15.35
N LEU A 840 18.21 -0.41 16.33
CA LEU A 840 18.32 0.01 17.72
C LEU A 840 19.71 -0.32 18.30
N ALA A 841 20.22 -1.54 18.08
CA ALA A 841 21.55 -1.95 18.51
C ALA A 841 22.66 -1.04 17.94
N THR A 842 22.51 -0.63 16.69
CA THR A 842 23.46 0.28 16.02
C THR A 842 23.51 1.64 16.70
N GLU A 843 22.38 2.17 17.11
CA GLU A 843 22.32 3.46 17.82
C GLU A 843 22.84 3.36 19.26
N LEU A 844 22.55 2.27 19.95
CA LEU A 844 23.09 2.00 21.29
C LEU A 844 24.62 1.88 21.33
N ALA A 845 25.22 1.42 20.24
CA ALA A 845 26.69 1.32 20.13
C ALA A 845 27.38 2.70 20.04
N LYS A 846 26.61 3.77 19.70
CA LYS A 846 27.13 5.15 19.58
C LYS A 846 27.13 5.87 20.93
N ARG A 847 27.98 6.88 21.04
CA ARG A 847 28.00 7.75 22.23
C ARG A 847 26.76 8.65 22.23
N SER A 848 26.02 8.61 23.33
CA SER A 848 24.86 9.49 23.51
C SER A 848 25.28 10.93 23.84
N THR A 849 24.55 11.90 23.32
CA THR A 849 24.69 13.34 23.63
C THR A 849 23.73 13.79 24.74
N GLY A 850 22.71 13.00 25.06
CA GLY A 850 21.64 13.36 26.00
C GLY A 850 20.61 14.36 25.41
N LYS A 851 20.73 14.71 24.12
CA LYS A 851 19.81 15.64 23.41
C LYS A 851 19.21 15.04 22.16
N THR A 852 19.29 13.71 22.03
CA THR A 852 18.75 13.00 20.87
C THR A 852 17.31 12.61 21.13
N ILE A 853 16.43 12.79 20.14
CA ILE A 853 15.07 12.21 20.13
C ILE A 853 15.05 10.92 19.32
N TYR A 854 14.63 9.83 19.96
CA TYR A 854 14.41 8.52 19.34
C TYR A 854 12.92 8.32 19.11
N ILE A 855 12.54 8.01 17.87
CA ILE A 855 11.16 7.72 17.47
C ILE A 855 11.11 6.26 17.06
N LEU A 856 10.29 5.46 17.74
CA LEU A 856 10.10 4.04 17.48
C LEU A 856 8.65 3.77 17.09
N ASP A 857 8.43 2.97 16.06
CA ASP A 857 7.11 2.59 15.57
C ASP A 857 6.86 1.10 15.86
N GLU A 858 5.93 0.82 16.78
CA GLU A 858 5.50 -0.51 17.24
C GLU A 858 6.70 -1.46 17.52
N PRO A 859 7.64 -1.11 18.40
CA PRO A 859 8.86 -1.90 18.61
C PRO A 859 8.63 -3.24 19.31
N THR A 860 7.44 -3.51 19.85
CA THR A 860 7.10 -4.80 20.49
C THR A 860 6.55 -5.84 19.51
N THR A 861 6.40 -5.46 18.23
CA THR A 861 5.89 -6.37 17.19
C THR A 861 6.72 -7.65 17.10
N GLY A 862 6.08 -8.81 17.18
CA GLY A 862 6.71 -10.13 17.12
C GLY A 862 7.56 -10.50 18.32
N LEU A 863 7.41 -9.80 19.44
CA LEU A 863 8.16 -10.05 20.67
C LEU A 863 7.31 -10.81 21.71
N HIS A 864 7.93 -11.84 22.25
CA HIS A 864 7.42 -12.47 23.47
C HIS A 864 7.55 -11.49 24.66
N THR A 865 6.70 -11.59 25.67
CA THR A 865 6.68 -10.70 26.83
C THR A 865 8.04 -10.60 27.55
N ASP A 866 8.85 -11.66 27.58
CA ASP A 866 10.21 -11.64 28.12
C ASP A 866 11.15 -10.76 27.28
N ASP A 867 11.01 -10.78 25.95
CA ASP A 867 11.78 -9.92 25.06
C ASP A 867 11.30 -8.45 25.12
N VAL A 868 9.99 -8.23 25.38
CA VAL A 868 9.44 -6.88 25.68
C VAL A 868 10.07 -6.33 26.95
N ALA A 869 10.23 -7.15 28.01
CA ALA A 869 10.89 -6.73 29.25
C ALA A 869 12.34 -6.26 29.02
N LYS A 870 13.09 -6.97 28.16
CA LYS A 870 14.46 -6.55 27.76
C LYS A 870 14.44 -5.24 27.01
N LEU A 871 13.51 -5.09 26.04
CA LEU A 871 13.35 -3.86 25.26
C LEU A 871 13.01 -2.67 26.16
N VAL A 872 12.07 -2.82 27.09
CA VAL A 872 11.74 -1.78 28.08
C VAL A 872 12.98 -1.34 28.84
N GLY A 873 13.81 -2.28 29.32
CA GLY A 873 15.07 -1.96 29.98
C GLY A 873 16.02 -1.12 29.12
N ILE A 874 16.03 -1.34 27.81
CA ILE A 874 16.84 -0.56 26.87
C ILE A 874 16.27 0.85 26.68
N LEU A 875 14.96 0.98 26.49
CA LEU A 875 14.29 2.28 26.32
C LEU A 875 14.44 3.15 27.56
N GLN A 876 14.34 2.54 28.76
CA GLN A 876 14.58 3.21 30.01
C GLN A 876 16.03 3.72 30.11
N ARG A 877 17.04 2.91 29.75
CA ARG A 877 18.45 3.33 29.74
C ARG A 877 18.71 4.50 28.76
N LEU A 878 18.03 4.55 27.61
CA LEU A 878 18.12 5.68 26.67
C LEU A 878 17.57 6.96 27.28
N ALA A 879 16.41 6.88 27.96
CA ALA A 879 15.80 8.02 28.63
C ALA A 879 16.64 8.46 29.87
N ASP A 880 17.19 7.52 30.65
CA ASP A 880 18.12 7.80 31.77
C ASP A 880 19.38 8.55 31.29
N GLY A 881 19.80 8.33 30.05
CA GLY A 881 20.88 9.07 29.40
C GLY A 881 20.52 10.49 28.99
N GLY A 882 19.36 11.02 29.38
CA GLY A 882 18.88 12.37 29.09
C GLY A 882 18.20 12.52 27.70
N ASN A 883 18.12 11.45 26.91
CA ASN A 883 17.46 11.49 25.62
C ASN A 883 15.94 11.47 25.75
N THR A 884 15.27 11.92 24.70
CA THR A 884 13.82 11.79 24.58
C THR A 884 13.49 10.54 23.77
N VAL A 885 12.62 9.68 24.29
CA VAL A 885 12.18 8.45 23.60
C VAL A 885 10.69 8.56 23.35
N VAL A 886 10.28 8.53 22.09
CA VAL A 886 8.86 8.56 21.67
C VAL A 886 8.53 7.25 20.97
N VAL A 887 7.54 6.53 21.48
CA VAL A 887 7.17 5.21 20.97
C VAL A 887 5.69 5.19 20.59
N ILE A 888 5.38 4.79 19.35
CA ILE A 888 4.00 4.46 18.97
C ILE A 888 3.77 3.01 19.40
N GLU A 889 2.77 2.75 20.27
CA GLU A 889 2.58 1.42 20.82
C GLU A 889 1.13 1.07 21.17
N HIS A 890 0.85 -0.25 21.18
CA HIS A 890 -0.39 -0.86 21.61
C HIS A 890 -0.22 -1.85 22.76
N ASN A 891 1.02 -2.30 23.01
CA ASN A 891 1.34 -3.24 24.06
C ASN A 891 1.25 -2.56 25.45
N LEU A 892 0.27 -2.97 26.26
CA LEU A 892 0.01 -2.38 27.58
C LEU A 892 1.16 -2.59 28.56
N ASP A 893 1.93 -3.67 28.45
CA ASP A 893 3.06 -3.95 29.33
C ASP A 893 4.24 -3.00 29.07
N LEU A 894 4.41 -2.49 27.83
CA LEU A 894 5.33 -1.40 27.55
C LEU A 894 4.72 -0.06 27.96
N ILE A 895 3.46 0.21 27.60
CA ILE A 895 2.78 1.51 27.84
C ILE A 895 2.78 1.84 29.34
N LYS A 896 2.48 0.88 30.23
CA LYS A 896 2.49 1.10 31.69
C LYS A 896 3.85 1.54 32.25
N THR A 897 4.94 1.34 31.47
CA THR A 897 6.30 1.71 31.90
C THR A 897 6.73 3.10 31.41
N ALA A 898 5.95 3.76 30.56
CA ALA A 898 6.25 5.09 30.03
C ALA A 898 6.11 6.18 31.10
N ASP A 899 6.84 7.27 30.95
CA ASP A 899 6.74 8.43 31.83
C ASP A 899 5.53 9.31 31.49
N TYR A 900 5.21 9.38 30.18
CA TYR A 900 4.15 10.23 29.64
C TYR A 900 3.42 9.51 28.54
N LEU A 901 2.10 9.70 28.44
CA LEU A 901 1.24 9.17 27.39
C LEU A 901 0.58 10.27 26.59
N ILE A 902 0.39 10.01 25.30
CA ILE A 902 -0.41 10.82 24.39
C ILE A 902 -1.40 9.87 23.73
N ASP A 903 -2.67 9.97 24.08
CA ASP A 903 -3.73 9.08 23.59
C ASP A 903 -4.57 9.78 22.53
N LEU A 904 -4.59 9.22 21.32
CA LEU A 904 -5.32 9.73 20.16
C LEU A 904 -6.57 8.90 19.88
N GLY A 905 -7.64 9.57 19.50
CA GLY A 905 -8.90 8.88 19.24
C GLY A 905 -10.05 9.84 18.94
N PRO A 906 -11.27 9.54 19.46
CA PRO A 906 -11.66 8.30 20.18
C PRO A 906 -11.74 7.07 19.28
N GLU A 907 -12.02 7.26 17.97
CA GLU A 907 -12.19 6.21 16.98
C GLU A 907 -11.09 6.24 15.90
N GLY A 908 -11.15 5.33 14.93
CA GLY A 908 -10.33 5.33 13.73
C GLY A 908 -10.89 6.22 12.61
N GLY A 909 -10.06 6.52 11.60
CA GLY A 909 -10.47 7.25 10.40
C GLY A 909 -11.04 8.64 10.70
N GLU A 910 -12.20 8.97 10.12
CA GLU A 910 -12.86 10.28 10.32
C GLU A 910 -13.33 10.54 11.76
N GLY A 911 -13.64 9.46 12.51
CA GLY A 911 -14.01 9.55 13.93
C GLY A 911 -12.82 9.79 14.85
N GLY A 912 -11.59 9.67 14.34
CA GLY A 912 -10.35 9.88 15.07
C GLY A 912 -9.74 11.26 14.89
N GLY A 913 -8.44 11.35 15.09
CA GLY A 913 -7.64 12.54 14.81
C GLY A 913 -7.69 13.62 15.87
N THR A 914 -8.21 13.33 17.06
CA THR A 914 -8.23 14.24 18.21
C THR A 914 -7.34 13.73 19.35
N LEU A 915 -6.86 14.63 20.19
CA LEU A 915 -6.19 14.29 21.44
C LEU A 915 -7.27 13.97 22.49
N VAL A 916 -7.30 12.71 22.97
CA VAL A 916 -8.28 12.23 23.96
C VAL A 916 -7.78 12.50 25.38
N ALA A 917 -6.53 12.11 25.65
CA ALA A 917 -5.90 12.29 26.93
C ALA A 917 -4.39 12.45 26.78
N CYS A 918 -3.75 13.16 27.72
CA CYS A 918 -2.30 13.21 27.84
C CYS A 918 -1.92 13.35 29.32
N GLY A 919 -0.76 12.82 29.69
CA GLY A 919 -0.29 12.83 31.05
C GLY A 919 0.44 11.55 31.44
N THR A 920 0.58 11.27 32.75
CA THR A 920 1.15 10.01 33.19
C THR A 920 0.20 8.83 32.89
N PRO A 921 0.68 7.60 32.84
CA PRO A 921 -0.18 6.42 32.65
C PRO A 921 -1.38 6.39 33.61
N GLU A 922 -1.17 6.77 34.86
CA GLU A 922 -2.21 6.84 35.91
C GLU A 922 -3.27 7.90 35.57
N GLN A 923 -2.87 9.07 35.07
CA GLN A 923 -3.78 10.15 34.67
C GLN A 923 -4.62 9.75 33.46
N VAL A 924 -4.01 9.05 32.49
CA VAL A 924 -4.74 8.54 31.31
C VAL A 924 -5.67 7.40 31.71
N ALA A 925 -5.28 6.53 32.64
CA ALA A 925 -6.14 5.46 33.18
C ALA A 925 -7.38 6.00 33.89
N ALA A 926 -7.31 7.18 34.48
CA ALA A 926 -8.43 7.87 35.12
C ALA A 926 -9.36 8.58 34.11
N CYS A 927 -8.98 8.71 32.83
CA CYS A 927 -9.79 9.38 31.81
C CYS A 927 -10.82 8.41 31.21
N GLU A 928 -12.10 8.60 31.50
CA GLU A 928 -13.21 7.77 31.01
C GLU A 928 -13.33 7.75 29.46
N ALA A 929 -12.93 8.81 28.78
CA ALA A 929 -12.98 8.91 27.33
C ALA A 929 -11.86 8.10 26.64
N SER A 930 -10.84 7.66 27.38
CA SER A 930 -9.70 6.93 26.84
C SER A 930 -9.95 5.41 26.83
N HIS A 931 -10.04 4.85 25.62
CA HIS A 931 -10.09 3.38 25.49
C HIS A 931 -8.80 2.74 26.01
N THR A 932 -7.65 3.33 25.72
CA THR A 932 -6.35 2.87 26.25
C THR A 932 -6.34 2.92 27.78
N GLY A 933 -6.84 4.00 28.36
CA GLY A 933 -6.94 4.19 29.80
C GLY A 933 -7.75 3.10 30.50
N ALA A 934 -8.89 2.71 29.92
CA ALA A 934 -9.74 1.66 30.47
C ALA A 934 -9.03 0.30 30.61
N PHE A 935 -8.24 -0.11 29.59
CA PHE A 935 -7.44 -1.34 29.65
C PHE A 935 -6.19 -1.19 30.53
N LEU A 936 -5.59 0.00 30.53
CA LEU A 936 -4.38 0.28 31.31
C LEU A 936 -4.64 0.21 32.82
N LYS A 937 -5.83 0.61 33.27
CA LYS A 937 -6.25 0.54 34.68
C LYS A 937 -6.06 -0.85 35.27
N GLN A 938 -6.43 -1.90 34.54
CA GLN A 938 -6.27 -3.29 34.96
C GLN A 938 -4.78 -3.68 35.10
N LYS A 939 -3.90 -3.15 34.24
CA LYS A 939 -2.46 -3.46 34.27
C LYS A 939 -1.66 -2.64 35.31
N LEU A 940 -2.22 -1.51 35.76
CA LEU A 940 -1.64 -0.71 36.84
C LEU A 940 -2.03 -1.23 38.25
N GLY A 941 -3.03 -2.13 38.34
CA GLY A 941 -3.51 -2.71 39.62
C GLY A 941 -4.47 -1.78 40.36
N GLU A 942 -5.15 -0.86 39.65
CA GLU A 942 -6.18 0.04 40.16
C GLU A 942 -7.60 -0.49 39.94
#